data_fca897476a05a5fb05a140fb17cde839
#
_entry.id   fca897476a05a5fb05a140fb17cde839
#
_cell.length_a   1.000
_cell.length_b   1.000
_cell.length_c   1.000
_cell.angle_alpha   90.00
_cell.angle_beta   90.00
_cell.angle_gamma   90.00
#
_symmetry.space_group_name_H-M   'P 1'
#
loop_
_entity.id
_entity.type
_entity.pdbx_description
1 polymer ?
#
loop_
_entity_poly.entity_id
_entity_poly.type
_entity_poly.pdbx_seq_one_letter_code
_entity_poly.pdbx_strand_id
1 'polypeptide(L)'
;MARKKENPTPRHATAEEQNVMGLRSAVVEQPVTETLENNYMPYAMSVIVSRAIPEIDGFKPSHRKLLYTMYEMGLLTKPRTKSANIVGQTMKLNPHGDAAIYETMVRLARGNETLLHPFVDSKGNFGKVYSRDMAYAASRYTEAKLEPICQELFRDIDADTVDFVDNYDGSMQEPVLLPTTFPNVLVSANMGIAVGMASNICSFNLAEVCRTTIALIKNPDADLLDTLPAPDFPTGGKILYDPAQMLQIYQTGRGSFRLRAKWRYVKEGNMIEIYEIPYTTATEIILDKVAELIKANKVREISDMRDETDLNGLKLTIDLKRGADPDKLMQKLFKTTTLQDAFGCNFNILIAGMPRVMGVREILQEWTAWRTECVRRRLYFQMNKKKDKLHLLKGLGRILLDIDKAIAIIRETELDAEVVPNLMIGFGIDQIQAEYVAEIKLRNINKEFILNRLKETESLEKEIAELEATLGSEKKVQALICKELEQVAQKYGKERKTTLVYDHELQQEPDDEPENDYPVTVFLSREGYFKKITAQSLRMSGEQKFKEGDSLLLTCPAQNSSEMLVFTDKYQVYKTRISEFADGKASALGDYLPGKLGFDEGESFLTAVFPGKYEGNLLFVFENGKAAKIAASCYDTKSNRKRLTGAYSDKSPVRAIIDLPEEKQIVVRASDGRALIFSTAQLAVKTTRSAQGVAVMSLKRKAVVESAAELEKTAITNVGRYSARTLPAAGALVRPEDIGETQMKLDI
;
A
#
# COMPACT_ATOMS: atom_id res chain seq x y z
N MET A 1 -39.02 9.31 20.30
CA MET A 1 -38.78 9.97 21.61
C MET A 1 -37.56 10.85 21.46
N ALA A 2 -37.76 12.16 21.37
CA ALA A 2 -36.69 13.13 21.25
C ALA A 2 -35.92 13.24 22.58
N ARG A 3 -34.60 12.93 22.55
CA ARG A 3 -33.70 13.21 23.67
C ARG A 3 -33.66 14.74 23.88
N LYS A 4 -34.07 15.20 25.03
CA LYS A 4 -33.84 16.57 25.51
C LYS A 4 -32.33 16.83 25.46
N LYS A 5 -31.90 17.86 24.70
CA LYS A 5 -30.55 18.42 24.83
C LYS A 5 -30.43 18.97 26.26
N GLU A 6 -29.64 18.34 27.07
CA GLU A 6 -29.18 18.91 28.33
C GLU A 6 -28.31 20.13 27.98
N ASN A 7 -28.63 21.27 28.57
CA ASN A 7 -27.80 22.44 28.48
C ASN A 7 -26.41 22.10 29.08
N PRO A 8 -25.31 22.44 28.42
CA PRO A 8 -23.99 22.19 28.98
C PRO A 8 -23.87 22.95 30.31
N THR A 9 -23.47 22.23 31.35
CA THR A 9 -23.10 22.80 32.68
C THR A 9 -22.10 23.92 32.46
N PRO A 10 -22.25 25.08 33.17
CA PRO A 10 -21.31 26.19 32.99
C PRO A 10 -19.89 25.71 33.38
N ARG A 11 -18.96 25.85 32.46
CA ARG A 11 -17.55 25.51 32.65
C ARG A 11 -16.97 26.45 33.73
N HIS A 12 -16.37 25.92 34.78
CA HIS A 12 -15.66 26.72 35.76
C HIS A 12 -14.38 27.29 35.14
N ALA A 13 -14.30 28.60 35.03
CA ALA A 13 -13.05 29.28 34.68
C ALA A 13 -12.11 29.23 35.90
N THR A 14 -10.95 28.54 35.74
CA THR A 14 -10.07 28.25 36.88
C THR A 14 -8.93 29.25 37.11
N ALA A 15 -8.56 30.06 36.14
CA ALA A 15 -7.58 31.15 36.30
C ALA A 15 -7.63 32.17 35.15
N GLU A 16 -7.36 33.44 35.46
CA GLU A 16 -7.04 34.45 34.43
C GLU A 16 -5.53 34.43 34.21
N GLU A 17 -5.08 33.94 33.07
CA GLU A 17 -3.68 34.04 32.61
C GLU A 17 -3.56 35.08 31.49
N GLN A 18 -2.45 35.85 31.52
CA GLN A 18 -2.10 36.71 30.39
C GLN A 18 -1.47 35.84 29.30
N ASN A 19 -2.00 35.93 28.06
CA ASN A 19 -1.35 35.33 26.89
C ASN A 19 -0.05 36.05 26.52
N VAL A 20 0.67 35.50 25.53
CA VAL A 20 1.96 36.03 25.01
C VAL A 20 1.87 37.52 24.57
N MET A 21 0.67 38.04 24.32
CA MET A 21 0.39 39.43 23.97
C MET A 21 -0.03 40.30 25.17
N GLY A 22 -0.02 39.78 26.39
CA GLY A 22 -0.46 40.49 27.60
C GLY A 22 -1.98 40.66 27.73
N LEU A 23 -2.77 40.00 26.89
CA LEU A 23 -4.24 40.00 26.97
C LEU A 23 -4.72 39.04 28.06
N ARG A 24 -5.65 39.46 28.86
CA ARG A 24 -6.31 38.59 29.87
C ARG A 24 -7.19 37.59 29.12
N SER A 25 -6.94 36.31 29.33
CA SER A 25 -7.75 35.21 28.81
C SER A 25 -8.18 34.28 29.94
N ALA A 26 -9.43 33.80 29.92
CA ALA A 26 -9.89 32.76 30.82
C ALA A 26 -9.35 31.40 30.35
N VAL A 27 -8.68 30.67 31.22
CA VAL A 27 -8.31 29.29 31.00
C VAL A 27 -9.54 28.41 31.28
N VAL A 28 -9.97 27.69 30.27
CA VAL A 28 -11.09 26.76 30.36
C VAL A 28 -10.55 25.34 30.31
N GLU A 29 -10.79 24.55 31.33
CA GLU A 29 -10.49 23.11 31.32
C GLU A 29 -11.43 22.42 30.33
N GLN A 30 -10.86 21.71 29.39
CA GLN A 30 -11.58 20.90 28.39
C GLN A 30 -10.99 19.49 28.36
N PRO A 31 -11.80 18.45 28.61
CA PRO A 31 -11.34 17.08 28.45
C PRO A 31 -10.81 16.82 27.03
N VAL A 32 -9.70 16.08 26.93
CA VAL A 32 -9.12 15.72 25.63
C VAL A 32 -10.10 14.92 24.75
N THR A 33 -10.97 14.12 25.36
CA THR A 33 -12.04 13.37 24.67
C THR A 33 -13.01 14.30 23.96
N GLU A 34 -13.44 15.39 24.64
CA GLU A 34 -14.35 16.39 24.06
C GLU A 34 -13.67 17.13 22.87
N THR A 35 -12.38 17.42 22.97
CA THR A 35 -11.60 18.01 21.86
C THR A 35 -11.49 17.05 20.69
N LEU A 36 -11.27 15.76 20.96
CA LEU A 36 -11.23 14.74 19.91
C LEU A 36 -12.58 14.60 19.21
N GLU A 37 -13.67 14.52 19.96
CA GLU A 37 -15.02 14.36 19.40
C GLU A 37 -15.47 15.58 18.59
N ASN A 38 -15.26 16.79 19.10
CA ASN A 38 -15.79 18.02 18.50
C ASN A 38 -14.91 18.61 17.42
N ASN A 39 -13.59 18.40 17.46
CA ASN A 39 -12.64 19.04 16.54
C ASN A 39 -11.91 18.02 15.64
N TYR A 40 -11.35 16.96 16.22
CA TYR A 40 -10.53 16.01 15.47
C TYR A 40 -11.36 15.04 14.63
N MET A 41 -12.43 14.48 15.19
CA MET A 41 -13.28 13.53 14.48
C MET A 41 -13.97 14.14 13.26
N PRO A 42 -14.56 15.35 13.31
CA PRO A 42 -15.09 16.01 12.10
C PRO A 42 -14.03 16.27 11.05
N TYR A 43 -12.81 16.68 11.45
CA TYR A 43 -11.69 16.83 10.54
C TYR A 43 -11.30 15.50 9.90
N ALA A 44 -11.12 14.45 10.69
CA ALA A 44 -10.77 13.12 10.20
C ALA A 44 -11.83 12.58 9.22
N MET A 45 -13.11 12.71 9.56
CA MET A 45 -14.22 12.32 8.66
C MET A 45 -14.23 13.11 7.36
N SER A 46 -14.00 14.43 7.43
CA SER A 46 -13.90 15.27 6.23
C SER A 46 -12.77 14.81 5.31
N VAL A 47 -11.58 14.51 5.85
CA VAL A 47 -10.46 14.00 5.05
C VAL A 47 -10.76 12.64 4.44
N ILE A 48 -11.44 11.75 5.17
CA ILE A 48 -11.82 10.42 4.68
C ILE A 48 -12.82 10.53 3.54
N VAL A 49 -13.96 11.20 3.79
CA VAL A 49 -15.12 11.18 2.88
C VAL A 49 -14.93 12.16 1.72
N SER A 50 -14.40 13.38 1.99
CA SER A 50 -14.40 14.44 0.99
C SER A 50 -13.08 14.63 0.25
N ARG A 51 -12.03 13.82 0.54
CA ARG A 51 -10.71 14.03 -0.07
C ARG A 51 -9.99 12.75 -0.50
N ALA A 52 -9.81 11.76 0.41
CA ALA A 52 -8.78 10.74 0.23
C ALA A 52 -9.28 9.43 -0.38
N ILE A 53 -10.44 8.97 0.04
CA ILE A 53 -10.97 7.65 -0.32
C ILE A 53 -11.89 7.79 -1.54
N PRO A 54 -11.75 6.94 -2.58
CA PRO A 54 -12.66 6.94 -3.73
C PRO A 54 -14.01 6.33 -3.38
N GLU A 55 -15.04 6.74 -4.12
CA GLU A 55 -16.36 6.13 -4.06
C GLU A 55 -16.52 5.02 -5.10
N ILE A 56 -17.69 4.39 -5.15
CA ILE A 56 -17.97 3.25 -6.01
C ILE A 56 -17.85 3.57 -7.52
N ASP A 57 -17.99 4.82 -7.93
CA ASP A 57 -17.74 5.30 -9.29
C ASP A 57 -16.23 5.36 -9.64
N GLY A 58 -15.33 5.10 -8.67
CA GLY A 58 -13.89 5.08 -8.81
C GLY A 58 -13.23 6.46 -8.72
N PHE A 59 -13.97 7.49 -8.37
CA PHE A 59 -13.47 8.86 -8.30
C PHE A 59 -13.45 9.41 -6.87
N LYS A 60 -12.47 10.26 -6.60
CA LYS A 60 -12.47 11.18 -5.47
C LYS A 60 -13.30 12.41 -5.84
N PRO A 61 -13.80 13.17 -4.86
CA PRO A 61 -14.57 14.39 -5.15
C PRO A 61 -13.83 15.37 -6.08
N SER A 62 -12.53 15.56 -5.91
CA SER A 62 -11.74 16.45 -6.79
C SER A 62 -11.69 15.98 -8.25
N HIS A 63 -11.58 14.66 -8.48
CA HIS A 63 -11.63 14.08 -9.83
C HIS A 63 -13.00 14.29 -10.45
N ARG A 64 -14.07 14.00 -9.71
CA ARG A 64 -15.46 14.11 -10.17
C ARG A 64 -15.81 15.53 -10.54
N LYS A 65 -15.50 16.50 -9.68
CA LYS A 65 -15.76 17.93 -9.91
C LYS A 65 -15.03 18.46 -11.15
N LEU A 66 -13.76 18.08 -11.32
CA LEU A 66 -12.98 18.47 -12.51
C LEU A 66 -13.59 17.91 -13.80
N LEU A 67 -13.85 16.59 -13.83
CA LEU A 67 -14.39 15.93 -15.02
C LEU A 67 -15.80 16.43 -15.36
N TYR A 68 -16.64 16.67 -14.34
CA TYR A 68 -17.97 17.23 -14.53
C TYR A 68 -17.91 18.67 -15.05
N THR A 69 -17.03 19.52 -14.53
CA THR A 69 -16.79 20.86 -15.08
C THR A 69 -16.40 20.80 -16.56
N MET A 70 -15.51 19.90 -16.93
CA MET A 70 -15.10 19.73 -18.32
C MET A 70 -16.26 19.24 -19.21
N TYR A 71 -17.14 18.41 -18.68
CA TYR A 71 -18.35 17.95 -19.35
C TYR A 71 -19.33 19.13 -19.58
N GLU A 72 -19.63 19.93 -18.56
CA GLU A 72 -20.48 21.11 -18.64
C GLU A 72 -19.95 22.17 -19.63
N MET A 73 -18.63 22.31 -19.73
CA MET A 73 -18.00 23.15 -20.75
C MET A 73 -18.15 22.59 -22.18
N GLY A 74 -18.69 21.36 -22.33
CA GLY A 74 -18.88 20.67 -23.61
C GLY A 74 -17.58 20.13 -24.21
N LEU A 75 -16.54 19.93 -23.39
CA LEU A 75 -15.20 19.52 -23.84
C LEU A 75 -15.13 18.03 -24.25
N LEU A 76 -16.23 17.32 -24.24
CA LEU A 76 -16.33 15.98 -24.86
C LEU A 76 -16.30 16.07 -26.39
N THR A 77 -16.95 17.10 -26.95
CA THR A 77 -17.11 17.29 -28.39
C THR A 77 -16.37 18.54 -28.92
N LYS A 78 -16.25 19.58 -28.11
CA LYS A 78 -15.58 20.82 -28.46
C LYS A 78 -14.05 20.65 -28.56
N PRO A 79 -13.37 21.58 -29.26
CA PRO A 79 -11.90 21.61 -29.29
C PRO A 79 -11.29 21.76 -27.90
N ARG A 80 -9.99 21.42 -27.77
CA ARG A 80 -9.22 21.66 -26.54
C ARG A 80 -9.20 23.14 -26.20
N THR A 81 -9.22 23.44 -24.90
CA THR A 81 -9.05 24.78 -24.34
C THR A 81 -7.84 24.84 -23.42
N LYS A 82 -7.40 26.03 -23.06
CA LYS A 82 -6.29 26.18 -22.10
C LYS A 82 -6.63 25.54 -20.75
N SER A 83 -5.68 24.79 -20.19
CA SER A 83 -5.87 24.13 -18.90
C SER A 83 -6.20 25.12 -17.79
N ALA A 84 -5.61 26.33 -17.83
CA ALA A 84 -5.93 27.42 -16.89
C ALA A 84 -7.41 27.83 -16.90
N ASN A 85 -8.06 27.81 -18.07
CA ASN A 85 -9.51 28.09 -18.17
C ASN A 85 -10.34 27.00 -17.49
N ILE A 86 -9.99 25.72 -17.71
CA ILE A 86 -10.66 24.59 -17.05
C ILE A 86 -10.50 24.68 -15.54
N VAL A 87 -9.29 24.94 -15.06
CA VAL A 87 -8.99 25.12 -13.63
C VAL A 87 -9.85 26.23 -13.03
N GLY A 88 -9.90 27.38 -13.69
CA GLY A 88 -10.71 28.52 -13.22
C GLY A 88 -12.22 28.20 -13.14
N GLN A 89 -12.77 27.45 -14.11
CA GLN A 89 -14.17 27.02 -14.05
C GLN A 89 -14.40 25.97 -12.96
N THR A 90 -13.45 25.06 -12.75
CA THR A 90 -13.55 24.02 -11.72
C THR A 90 -13.58 24.60 -10.31
N MET A 91 -12.96 25.74 -10.06
CA MET A 91 -12.99 26.43 -8.75
C MET A 91 -14.40 26.77 -8.28
N LYS A 92 -15.37 26.87 -9.18
CA LYS A 92 -16.78 27.09 -8.83
C LYS A 92 -17.42 25.89 -8.12
N LEU A 93 -16.93 24.68 -8.38
CA LEU A 93 -17.35 23.47 -7.70
C LEU A 93 -16.36 23.02 -6.62
N ASN A 94 -15.06 23.30 -6.80
CA ASN A 94 -14.00 22.87 -5.92
C ASN A 94 -13.24 24.08 -5.38
N PRO A 95 -13.60 24.62 -4.19
CA PRO A 95 -13.02 25.85 -3.63
C PRO A 95 -11.62 25.62 -3.02
N HIS A 96 -10.73 24.97 -3.77
CA HIS A 96 -9.33 24.73 -3.41
C HIS A 96 -8.39 25.48 -4.35
N GLY A 97 -7.10 25.55 -4.00
CA GLY A 97 -6.09 26.23 -4.80
C GLY A 97 -5.99 25.66 -6.23
N ASP A 98 -5.77 26.54 -7.20
CA ASP A 98 -5.62 26.24 -8.62
C ASP A 98 -4.57 25.17 -8.91
N ALA A 99 -3.47 25.17 -8.15
CA ALA A 99 -2.41 24.17 -8.26
C ALA A 99 -2.92 22.74 -7.99
N ALA A 100 -3.76 22.54 -6.96
CA ALA A 100 -4.30 21.22 -6.62
C ALA A 100 -5.28 20.70 -7.70
N ILE A 101 -6.08 21.60 -8.29
CA ILE A 101 -6.99 21.27 -9.39
C ILE A 101 -6.18 20.89 -10.63
N TYR A 102 -5.13 21.67 -10.94
CA TYR A 102 -4.29 21.38 -12.10
C TYR A 102 -3.50 20.07 -11.94
N GLU A 103 -2.96 19.80 -10.75
CA GLU A 103 -2.30 18.53 -10.46
C GLU A 103 -3.26 17.33 -10.62
N THR A 104 -4.52 17.49 -10.20
CA THR A 104 -5.55 16.49 -10.44
C THR A 104 -5.76 16.27 -11.95
N MET A 105 -5.82 17.33 -12.75
CA MET A 105 -5.92 17.24 -14.22
C MET A 105 -4.71 16.54 -14.83
N VAL A 106 -3.50 16.84 -14.36
CA VAL A 106 -2.26 16.21 -14.80
C VAL A 106 -2.32 14.69 -14.62
N ARG A 107 -2.74 14.23 -13.44
CA ARG A 107 -2.86 12.79 -13.13
C ARG A 107 -3.89 12.06 -14.00
N LEU A 108 -4.94 12.75 -14.44
CA LEU A 108 -5.96 12.19 -15.31
C LEU A 108 -5.61 12.29 -16.80
N ALA A 109 -4.51 12.97 -17.14
CA ALA A 109 -4.13 13.29 -18.51
C ALA A 109 -3.35 12.15 -19.19
N ARG A 110 -3.63 11.96 -20.48
CA ARG A 110 -2.92 11.00 -21.34
C ARG A 110 -1.40 11.23 -21.33
N GLY A 111 -0.97 12.49 -21.36
CA GLY A 111 0.45 12.84 -21.41
C GLY A 111 1.25 12.43 -20.20
N ASN A 112 0.62 12.28 -19.02
CA ASN A 112 1.27 11.89 -17.78
C ASN A 112 1.49 10.38 -17.63
N GLU A 113 0.68 9.54 -18.31
CA GLU A 113 0.76 8.07 -18.31
C GLU A 113 0.50 7.42 -16.94
N THR A 114 -0.24 8.08 -16.06
CA THR A 114 -0.62 7.52 -14.75
C THR A 114 -1.72 6.45 -14.87
N LEU A 115 -2.57 6.51 -15.90
CA LEU A 115 -3.74 5.66 -16.07
C LEU A 115 -3.65 4.81 -17.34
N LEU A 116 -4.14 3.57 -17.29
CA LEU A 116 -4.35 2.72 -18.47
C LEU A 116 -5.34 3.36 -19.47
N HIS A 117 -6.40 3.96 -18.92
CA HIS A 117 -7.41 4.70 -19.65
C HIS A 117 -7.48 6.13 -19.10
N PRO A 118 -6.73 7.06 -19.66
CA PRO A 118 -6.80 8.46 -19.24
C PRO A 118 -8.15 9.06 -19.58
N PHE A 119 -8.56 10.08 -18.80
CA PHE A 119 -9.82 10.79 -18.97
C PHE A 119 -9.65 12.17 -19.61
N VAL A 120 -8.44 12.69 -19.61
CA VAL A 120 -8.11 14.00 -20.16
C VAL A 120 -7.20 13.83 -21.38
N ASP A 121 -7.69 14.24 -22.55
CA ASP A 121 -6.94 14.37 -23.79
C ASP A 121 -6.11 15.65 -23.73
N SER A 122 -4.81 15.49 -23.59
CA SER A 122 -3.85 16.54 -23.26
C SER A 122 -2.97 16.93 -24.45
N LYS A 123 -2.67 18.24 -24.57
CA LYS A 123 -1.68 18.77 -25.52
C LYS A 123 -0.71 19.69 -24.78
N GLY A 124 0.58 19.47 -24.98
CA GLY A 124 1.67 20.10 -24.25
C GLY A 124 2.33 19.17 -23.26
N ASN A 125 3.21 19.71 -22.42
CA ASN A 125 3.96 18.93 -21.44
C ASN A 125 3.13 18.74 -20.15
N PHE A 126 2.66 17.51 -19.91
CA PHE A 126 1.97 17.09 -18.68
C PHE A 126 2.86 16.26 -17.76
N GLY A 127 4.18 16.26 -17.97
CA GLY A 127 5.11 15.45 -17.21
C GLY A 127 4.96 13.94 -17.48
N LYS A 128 5.67 13.14 -16.69
CA LYS A 128 5.58 11.68 -16.76
C LYS A 128 5.53 11.10 -15.34
N VAL A 129 4.65 10.13 -15.11
CA VAL A 129 4.48 9.51 -13.78
C VAL A 129 5.73 8.80 -13.29
N TYR A 130 6.54 8.28 -14.21
CA TYR A 130 7.75 7.53 -13.92
C TYR A 130 9.02 8.38 -13.82
N SER A 131 8.92 9.71 -13.92
CA SER A 131 10.06 10.61 -13.76
C SER A 131 9.69 11.85 -12.94
N ARG A 132 10.55 12.20 -11.99
CA ARG A 132 10.44 13.43 -11.18
C ARG A 132 10.97 14.65 -11.93
N ASP A 133 11.98 14.46 -12.77
CA ASP A 133 12.65 15.53 -13.52
C ASP A 133 11.81 15.98 -14.71
N MET A 134 10.96 15.10 -15.25
CA MET A 134 9.98 15.44 -16.28
C MET A 134 8.73 16.06 -15.69
N ALA A 135 8.88 17.23 -15.07
CA ALA A 135 7.77 17.98 -14.49
C ALA A 135 6.84 18.55 -15.56
N TYR A 136 5.56 18.72 -15.22
CA TYR A 136 4.56 19.30 -16.12
C TYR A 136 4.74 20.82 -16.24
N ALA A 137 4.36 21.35 -17.41
CA ALA A 137 4.37 22.80 -17.67
C ALA A 137 3.21 23.50 -16.95
N ALA A 138 3.31 24.79 -16.71
CA ALA A 138 2.24 25.57 -16.11
C ALA A 138 0.94 25.53 -16.96
N SER A 139 -0.22 25.59 -16.31
CA SER A 139 -1.54 25.42 -16.91
C SER A 139 -1.86 26.38 -18.07
N ARG A 140 -1.20 27.54 -18.12
CA ARG A 140 -1.33 28.53 -19.21
C ARG A 140 -0.70 28.08 -20.54
N TYR A 141 0.23 27.12 -20.51
CA TYR A 141 0.91 26.60 -21.71
C TYR A 141 0.29 25.32 -22.24
N THR A 142 -0.50 24.60 -21.44
CA THR A 142 -1.12 23.34 -21.80
C THR A 142 -2.58 23.51 -22.23
N GLU A 143 -3.06 22.56 -23.02
CA GLU A 143 -4.45 22.50 -23.49
C GLU A 143 -5.02 21.12 -23.21
N ALA A 144 -6.32 21.07 -22.89
CA ALA A 144 -7.01 19.84 -22.55
C ALA A 144 -8.45 19.81 -23.02
N LYS A 145 -8.98 18.60 -23.20
CA LYS A 145 -10.40 18.27 -23.36
C LYS A 145 -10.64 16.87 -22.77
N LEU A 146 -11.87 16.41 -22.74
CA LEU A 146 -12.19 15.05 -22.32
C LEU A 146 -11.80 14.02 -23.37
N GLU A 147 -11.34 12.86 -22.92
CA GLU A 147 -11.12 11.68 -23.75
C GLU A 147 -12.46 11.06 -24.17
N PRO A 148 -12.55 10.37 -25.31
CA PRO A 148 -13.78 9.72 -25.76
C PRO A 148 -14.39 8.73 -24.76
N ILE A 149 -13.57 8.07 -23.94
CA ILE A 149 -14.04 7.16 -22.89
C ILE A 149 -14.91 7.86 -21.84
N CYS A 150 -14.75 9.19 -21.66
CA CYS A 150 -15.59 9.96 -20.74
C CYS A 150 -17.06 9.96 -21.13
N GLN A 151 -17.40 9.63 -22.38
CA GLN A 151 -18.79 9.38 -22.77
C GLN A 151 -19.43 8.30 -21.89
N GLU A 152 -18.64 7.31 -21.46
CA GLU A 152 -19.10 6.21 -20.62
C GLU A 152 -19.18 6.59 -19.12
N LEU A 153 -18.58 7.71 -18.72
CA LEU A 153 -18.72 8.26 -17.38
C LEU A 153 -19.99 9.08 -17.21
N PHE A 154 -20.38 9.82 -18.28
CA PHE A 154 -21.50 10.76 -18.27
C PHE A 154 -22.71 10.25 -19.02
N ARG A 155 -22.71 9.00 -19.49
CA ARG A 155 -23.83 8.43 -20.22
C ARG A 155 -25.11 8.56 -19.41
N ASP A 156 -26.11 9.20 -20.00
CA ASP A 156 -27.45 9.40 -19.44
C ASP A 156 -27.48 10.21 -18.11
N ILE A 157 -26.46 11.04 -17.83
CA ILE A 157 -26.45 11.87 -16.61
C ILE A 157 -27.66 12.83 -16.56
N ASP A 158 -28.13 13.30 -17.72
CA ASP A 158 -29.31 14.16 -17.87
C ASP A 158 -30.65 13.41 -17.77
N ALA A 159 -30.61 12.10 -17.53
CA ALA A 159 -31.77 11.23 -17.42
C ALA A 159 -32.07 10.82 -15.97
N ASP A 160 -31.82 11.69 -15.02
CA ASP A 160 -32.03 11.48 -13.57
C ASP A 160 -31.41 10.19 -13.02
N THR A 161 -30.24 9.81 -13.56
CA THR A 161 -29.56 8.56 -13.20
C THR A 161 -28.85 8.60 -11.86
N VAL A 162 -28.45 9.77 -11.41
CA VAL A 162 -27.71 10.04 -10.17
C VAL A 162 -28.31 11.25 -9.45
N ASP A 163 -28.00 11.36 -8.15
CA ASP A 163 -28.42 12.49 -7.36
C ASP A 163 -27.51 13.69 -7.57
N PHE A 164 -28.08 14.90 -7.50
CA PHE A 164 -27.37 16.15 -7.54
C PHE A 164 -27.51 16.87 -6.20
N VAL A 165 -26.48 17.57 -5.78
CA VAL A 165 -26.45 18.39 -4.57
C VAL A 165 -25.94 19.79 -4.92
N ASP A 166 -26.31 20.76 -4.10
CA ASP A 166 -25.77 22.10 -4.25
C ASP A 166 -24.27 22.11 -3.96
N ASN A 167 -23.52 22.92 -4.73
CA ASN A 167 -22.13 23.16 -4.48
C ASN A 167 -21.94 23.95 -3.15
N TYR A 168 -20.68 24.24 -2.79
CA TYR A 168 -20.32 24.86 -1.52
C TYR A 168 -20.99 26.23 -1.24
N ASP A 169 -21.43 26.97 -2.26
CA ASP A 169 -22.07 28.29 -2.14
C ASP A 169 -23.55 28.30 -2.62
N GLY A 170 -24.09 27.16 -3.00
CA GLY A 170 -25.46 27.02 -3.48
C GLY A 170 -25.75 27.64 -4.86
N SER A 171 -24.71 28.07 -5.59
CA SER A 171 -24.87 28.70 -6.90
C SER A 171 -25.02 27.73 -8.06
N MET A 172 -24.58 26.50 -7.90
CA MET A 172 -24.59 25.43 -8.90
C MET A 172 -24.90 24.10 -8.26
N GLN A 173 -25.27 23.13 -9.09
CA GLN A 173 -25.45 21.74 -8.67
C GLN A 173 -24.32 20.86 -9.20
N GLU A 174 -23.94 19.86 -8.43
CA GLU A 174 -22.93 18.86 -8.78
C GLU A 174 -23.44 17.45 -8.53
N PRO A 175 -23.05 16.46 -9.38
CA PRO A 175 -23.45 15.07 -9.17
C PRO A 175 -22.73 14.47 -7.96
N VAL A 176 -23.46 13.73 -7.12
CA VAL A 176 -22.90 12.99 -6.00
C VAL A 176 -21.95 11.90 -6.50
N LEU A 177 -22.38 11.16 -7.53
CA LEU A 177 -21.61 10.12 -8.22
C LEU A 177 -21.75 10.28 -9.73
N LEU A 178 -20.84 9.73 -10.52
CA LEU A 178 -20.95 9.66 -11.98
C LEU A 178 -21.59 8.32 -12.40
N PRO A 179 -22.55 8.31 -13.35
CA PRO A 179 -23.26 7.11 -13.79
C PRO A 179 -22.38 6.21 -14.70
N THR A 180 -21.21 5.81 -14.22
CA THR A 180 -20.22 5.05 -14.99
C THR A 180 -20.80 3.74 -15.53
N THR A 181 -20.57 3.45 -16.81
CA THR A 181 -21.07 2.24 -17.47
C THR A 181 -20.17 1.03 -17.28
N PHE A 182 -19.03 1.20 -16.61
CA PHE A 182 -18.08 0.15 -16.27
C PHE A 182 -17.49 0.39 -14.87
N PRO A 183 -17.01 -0.65 -14.17
CA PRO A 183 -16.47 -0.55 -12.80
C PRO A 183 -15.11 0.19 -12.75
N ASN A 184 -15.17 1.50 -12.93
CA ASN A 184 -13.96 2.33 -12.99
C ASN A 184 -13.10 2.25 -11.71
N VAL A 185 -13.70 1.96 -10.58
CA VAL A 185 -13.00 1.79 -9.30
C VAL A 185 -11.90 0.72 -9.34
N LEU A 186 -12.03 -0.28 -10.21
CA LEU A 186 -10.99 -1.30 -10.45
C LEU A 186 -10.16 -1.03 -11.71
N VAL A 187 -10.67 -0.25 -12.67
CA VAL A 187 -9.92 0.06 -13.91
C VAL A 187 -8.85 1.10 -13.67
N SER A 188 -9.11 2.07 -12.82
CA SER A 188 -8.19 3.17 -12.52
C SER A 188 -7.48 2.97 -11.17
N ALA A 189 -6.15 2.97 -11.18
CA ALA A 189 -5.38 2.95 -9.95
C ALA A 189 -5.73 4.16 -9.06
N ASN A 190 -5.93 3.91 -7.78
CA ASN A 190 -6.26 4.97 -6.83
C ASN A 190 -5.48 4.79 -5.53
N MET A 191 -4.74 5.81 -5.14
CA MET A 191 -4.03 5.85 -3.87
C MET A 191 -4.51 7.07 -3.07
N GLY A 192 -4.88 6.85 -1.82
CA GLY A 192 -5.34 7.91 -0.92
C GLY A 192 -4.86 7.68 0.51
N ILE A 193 -4.37 8.73 1.13
CA ILE A 193 -3.95 8.72 2.53
C ILE A 193 -4.90 9.61 3.30
N ALA A 194 -5.67 9.02 4.19
CA ALA A 194 -6.59 9.71 5.08
C ALA A 194 -6.07 9.68 6.53
N VAL A 195 -6.85 10.21 7.45
CA VAL A 195 -6.55 10.15 8.88
C VAL A 195 -6.98 8.78 9.43
N GLY A 196 -6.05 8.02 9.95
CA GLY A 196 -6.32 6.69 10.52
C GLY A 196 -6.57 5.58 9.50
N MET A 197 -6.63 5.87 8.21
CA MET A 197 -6.80 4.87 7.16
C MET A 197 -6.21 5.31 5.81
N ALA A 198 -6.01 4.35 4.94
CA ALA A 198 -5.52 4.59 3.58
C ALA A 198 -6.29 3.74 2.58
N SER A 199 -6.25 4.13 1.32
CA SER A 199 -6.70 3.32 0.19
C SER A 199 -5.54 3.18 -0.79
N ASN A 200 -5.33 1.98 -1.31
CA ASN A 200 -4.39 1.71 -2.39
C ASN A 200 -4.96 0.62 -3.29
N ILE A 201 -5.63 1.04 -4.34
CA ILE A 201 -6.31 0.19 -5.31
C ILE A 201 -5.44 0.14 -6.56
N CYS A 202 -5.01 -1.07 -6.95
CA CYS A 202 -4.30 -1.27 -8.22
C CYS A 202 -5.27 -1.18 -9.41
N SER A 203 -4.73 -0.85 -10.57
CA SER A 203 -5.50 -0.89 -11.81
C SER A 203 -5.59 -2.30 -12.38
N PHE A 204 -6.68 -2.55 -13.10
CA PHE A 204 -6.92 -3.78 -13.85
C PHE A 204 -7.26 -3.47 -15.30
N ASN A 205 -7.07 -4.45 -16.17
CA ASN A 205 -7.43 -4.31 -17.57
C ASN A 205 -8.95 -4.14 -17.75
N LEU A 206 -9.38 -3.11 -18.48
CA LEU A 206 -10.79 -2.76 -18.67
C LEU A 206 -11.62 -3.92 -19.24
N ALA A 207 -11.10 -4.60 -20.26
CA ALA A 207 -11.83 -5.70 -20.89
C ALA A 207 -11.97 -6.90 -19.96
N GLU A 208 -10.95 -7.16 -19.12
CA GLU A 208 -10.98 -8.23 -18.11
C GLU A 208 -12.00 -7.88 -17.01
N VAL A 209 -12.00 -6.66 -16.49
CA VAL A 209 -12.98 -6.20 -15.48
C VAL A 209 -14.40 -6.30 -16.00
N CYS A 210 -14.67 -5.86 -17.25
CA CYS A 210 -15.98 -5.99 -17.86
C CYS A 210 -16.41 -7.46 -17.99
N ARG A 211 -15.53 -8.35 -18.46
CA ARG A 211 -15.81 -9.79 -18.57
C ARG A 211 -16.09 -10.43 -17.22
N THR A 212 -15.31 -10.08 -16.21
CA THR A 212 -15.50 -10.59 -14.85
C THR A 212 -16.82 -10.12 -14.26
N THR A 213 -17.17 -8.86 -14.46
CA THR A 213 -18.48 -8.32 -14.01
C THR A 213 -19.63 -9.05 -14.68
N ILE A 214 -19.56 -9.29 -15.99
CA ILE A 214 -20.55 -10.07 -16.73
C ILE A 214 -20.65 -11.51 -16.21
N ALA A 215 -19.50 -12.15 -15.93
CA ALA A 215 -19.44 -13.50 -15.37
C ALA A 215 -20.13 -13.55 -14.00
N LEU A 216 -19.88 -12.58 -13.11
CA LEU A 216 -20.50 -12.50 -11.78
C LEU A 216 -22.00 -12.20 -11.83
N ILE A 217 -22.48 -11.38 -12.79
CA ILE A 217 -23.91 -11.14 -13.00
C ILE A 217 -24.62 -12.42 -13.42
N LYS A 218 -23.98 -13.25 -14.27
CA LYS A 218 -24.53 -14.51 -14.74
C LYS A 218 -24.42 -15.64 -13.69
N ASN A 219 -23.30 -15.67 -12.96
CA ASN A 219 -23.02 -16.64 -11.91
C ASN A 219 -22.28 -15.95 -10.74
N PRO A 220 -22.94 -15.66 -9.62
CA PRO A 220 -22.33 -15.01 -8.47
C PRO A 220 -21.10 -15.74 -7.89
N ASP A 221 -20.98 -17.06 -8.12
CA ASP A 221 -19.91 -17.90 -7.63
C ASP A 221 -18.78 -18.14 -8.66
N ALA A 222 -18.80 -17.44 -9.81
CA ALA A 222 -17.79 -17.59 -10.85
C ALA A 222 -16.36 -17.37 -10.30
N ASP A 223 -15.39 -18.13 -10.77
CA ASP A 223 -13.99 -17.94 -10.40
C ASP A 223 -13.47 -16.62 -11.03
N LEU A 224 -12.92 -15.77 -10.18
CA LEU A 224 -12.41 -14.47 -10.62
C LEU A 224 -11.13 -14.61 -11.43
N LEU A 225 -10.27 -15.58 -11.11
CA LEU A 225 -8.98 -15.76 -11.78
C LEU A 225 -9.12 -16.20 -13.24
N ASP A 226 -10.23 -16.82 -13.62
CA ASP A 226 -10.49 -17.21 -15.02
C ASP A 226 -10.61 -16.00 -15.96
N THR A 227 -11.12 -14.89 -15.45
CA THR A 227 -11.41 -13.69 -16.26
C THR A 227 -10.59 -12.46 -15.87
N LEU A 228 -10.04 -12.44 -14.66
CA LEU A 228 -9.22 -11.38 -14.09
C LEU A 228 -7.98 -11.99 -13.45
N PRO A 229 -6.96 -12.39 -14.22
CA PRO A 229 -5.82 -13.12 -13.67
C PRO A 229 -4.99 -12.29 -12.70
N ALA A 230 -4.76 -10.98 -12.99
CA ALA A 230 -3.95 -10.11 -12.15
C ALA A 230 -4.17 -8.62 -12.47
N PRO A 231 -3.66 -7.69 -11.65
CA PRO A 231 -3.58 -6.26 -11.97
C PRO A 231 -2.84 -5.98 -13.28
N ASP A 232 -3.14 -4.84 -13.90
CA ASP A 232 -2.48 -4.33 -15.09
C ASP A 232 -2.10 -2.87 -14.87
N PHE A 233 -0.88 -2.48 -15.23
CA PHE A 233 -0.33 -1.16 -14.93
C PHE A 233 0.05 -0.37 -16.18
N PRO A 234 -0.12 0.95 -16.19
CA PRO A 234 0.21 1.80 -17.33
C PRO A 234 1.72 1.80 -17.67
N THR A 235 2.58 1.58 -16.68
CA THR A 235 4.04 1.47 -16.85
C THR A 235 4.49 0.08 -17.35
N GLY A 236 3.57 -0.90 -17.47
CA GLY A 236 3.89 -2.27 -17.86
C GLY A 236 4.58 -3.06 -16.77
N GLY A 237 5.74 -3.64 -17.09
CA GLY A 237 6.51 -4.49 -16.16
C GLY A 237 6.03 -5.94 -16.13
N LYS A 238 6.52 -6.68 -15.13
CA LYS A 238 6.19 -8.08 -14.89
C LYS A 238 5.64 -8.23 -13.47
N ILE A 239 4.56 -8.99 -13.30
CA ILE A 239 4.09 -9.44 -11.97
C ILE A 239 4.70 -10.80 -11.70
N LEU A 240 5.33 -10.96 -10.54
CA LEU A 240 5.69 -12.27 -10.01
C LEU A 240 4.40 -12.92 -9.49
N TYR A 241 3.86 -13.85 -10.27
CA TYR A 241 2.49 -14.30 -10.13
C TYR A 241 2.38 -15.55 -9.28
N ASP A 242 1.70 -15.41 -8.15
CA ASP A 242 1.24 -16.50 -7.28
C ASP A 242 -0.30 -16.47 -7.25
N PRO A 243 -0.99 -17.47 -7.84
CA PRO A 243 -2.45 -17.54 -7.84
C PRO A 243 -3.09 -17.53 -6.45
N ALA A 244 -2.46 -18.20 -5.47
CA ALA A 244 -2.99 -18.26 -4.11
C ALA A 244 -2.93 -16.89 -3.42
N GLN A 245 -1.83 -16.18 -3.57
CA GLN A 245 -1.66 -14.82 -3.06
C GLN A 245 -2.65 -13.86 -3.74
N MET A 246 -2.82 -13.99 -5.06
CA MET A 246 -3.76 -13.14 -5.81
C MET A 246 -5.20 -13.39 -5.38
N LEU A 247 -5.59 -14.65 -5.19
CA LEU A 247 -6.91 -15.02 -4.70
C LEU A 247 -7.17 -14.44 -3.30
N GLN A 248 -6.18 -14.49 -2.41
CA GLN A 248 -6.29 -13.88 -1.08
C GLN A 248 -6.54 -12.37 -1.18
N ILE A 249 -5.84 -11.66 -2.07
CA ILE A 249 -6.05 -10.23 -2.29
C ILE A 249 -7.47 -9.98 -2.82
N TYR A 250 -7.95 -10.80 -3.76
CA TYR A 250 -9.29 -10.68 -4.34
C TYR A 250 -10.40 -10.94 -3.34
N GLN A 251 -10.15 -11.79 -2.35
CA GLN A 251 -11.12 -12.09 -1.29
C GLN A 251 -11.15 -11.02 -0.20
N THR A 252 -9.98 -10.51 0.19
CA THR A 252 -9.86 -9.64 1.38
C THR A 252 -9.68 -8.16 1.07
N GLY A 253 -9.34 -7.79 -0.16
CA GLY A 253 -8.91 -6.44 -0.55
C GLY A 253 -7.57 -6.03 0.04
N ARG A 254 -6.82 -6.95 0.68
CA ARG A 254 -5.54 -6.70 1.33
C ARG A 254 -4.49 -7.73 0.94
N GLY A 255 -3.25 -7.29 0.88
CA GLY A 255 -2.11 -8.14 0.55
C GLY A 255 -1.07 -7.36 -0.24
N SER A 256 -0.09 -8.06 -0.77
CA SER A 256 0.93 -7.43 -1.62
C SER A 256 1.40 -8.42 -2.66
N PHE A 257 1.85 -7.95 -3.79
CA PHE A 257 2.51 -8.73 -4.84
C PHE A 257 3.72 -7.96 -5.36
N ARG A 258 4.62 -8.65 -6.05
CA ARG A 258 5.85 -8.04 -6.54
C ARG A 258 5.73 -7.66 -8.01
N LEU A 259 6.22 -6.47 -8.33
CA LEU A 259 6.41 -5.94 -9.67
C LEU A 259 7.89 -5.95 -10.01
N ARG A 260 8.24 -6.32 -11.24
CA ARG A 260 9.63 -6.35 -11.75
C ARG A 260 9.69 -5.60 -13.07
N ALA A 261 10.78 -4.85 -13.27
CA ALA A 261 11.09 -4.16 -14.52
C ALA A 261 11.27 -5.10 -15.69
N LYS A 262 10.99 -4.62 -16.92
CA LYS A 262 11.37 -5.30 -18.16
C LYS A 262 12.66 -4.70 -18.71
N TRP A 263 13.54 -5.57 -19.16
CA TRP A 263 14.83 -5.20 -19.67
C TRP A 263 15.26 -6.12 -20.82
N ARG A 264 16.25 -5.68 -21.58
CA ARG A 264 16.91 -6.47 -22.63
C ARG A 264 18.40 -6.18 -22.65
N TYR A 265 19.19 -7.17 -23.06
CA TYR A 265 20.61 -7.00 -23.27
C TYR A 265 20.89 -6.68 -24.76
N VAL A 266 21.61 -5.59 -25.00
CA VAL A 266 22.02 -5.15 -26.34
C VAL A 266 23.51 -5.47 -26.51
N LYS A 267 23.77 -6.55 -27.26
CA LYS A 267 25.15 -7.10 -27.42
C LYS A 267 26.10 -6.12 -28.11
N GLU A 268 25.62 -5.39 -29.12
CA GLU A 268 26.43 -4.45 -29.89
C GLU A 268 27.03 -3.33 -29.04
N GLY A 269 26.30 -2.83 -28.06
CA GLY A 269 26.75 -1.81 -27.12
C GLY A 269 27.26 -2.35 -25.79
N ASN A 270 27.22 -3.65 -25.56
CA ASN A 270 27.48 -4.27 -24.25
C ASN A 270 26.71 -3.55 -23.11
N MET A 271 25.43 -3.33 -23.33
CA MET A 271 24.58 -2.56 -22.42
C MET A 271 23.26 -3.26 -22.12
N ILE A 272 22.68 -2.95 -20.97
CA ILE A 272 21.33 -3.31 -20.58
C ILE A 272 20.42 -2.12 -20.81
N GLU A 273 19.32 -2.32 -21.51
CA GLU A 273 18.24 -1.34 -21.66
C GLU A 273 17.04 -1.78 -20.82
N ILE A 274 16.61 -0.93 -19.88
CA ILE A 274 15.39 -1.08 -19.11
C ILE A 274 14.34 -0.15 -19.73
N TYR A 275 13.22 -0.72 -20.20
CA TYR A 275 12.20 0.00 -20.95
C TYR A 275 10.82 0.00 -20.29
N GLU A 276 10.62 -0.77 -19.22
CA GLU A 276 9.45 -0.72 -18.35
C GLU A 276 9.89 -0.89 -16.90
N ILE A 277 9.35 -0.09 -16.00
CA ILE A 277 9.66 -0.14 -14.56
C ILE A 277 8.41 -0.37 -13.71
N PRO A 278 8.54 -0.85 -12.46
CA PRO A 278 7.41 -0.97 -11.55
C PRO A 278 6.67 0.36 -11.38
N TYR A 279 5.34 0.29 -11.32
CA TYR A 279 4.47 1.46 -11.12
C TYR A 279 4.74 2.21 -9.79
N THR A 280 5.40 1.55 -8.84
CA THR A 280 5.71 2.07 -7.50
C THR A 280 6.97 2.94 -7.43
N THR A 281 7.73 3.07 -8.53
CA THR A 281 9.03 3.75 -8.54
C THR A 281 9.17 4.77 -9.67
N ALA A 282 10.26 5.52 -9.66
CA ALA A 282 10.62 6.46 -10.72
C ALA A 282 12.08 6.24 -11.15
N THR A 283 12.42 6.73 -12.35
CA THR A 283 13.75 6.55 -12.96
C THR A 283 14.86 7.07 -12.05
N GLU A 284 14.68 8.24 -11.45
CA GLU A 284 15.67 8.88 -10.60
C GLU A 284 15.93 8.07 -9.32
N ILE A 285 14.88 7.45 -8.73
CA ILE A 285 15.05 6.60 -7.55
C ILE A 285 15.93 5.39 -7.86
N ILE A 286 15.76 4.81 -9.06
CA ILE A 286 16.55 3.69 -9.53
C ILE A 286 17.99 4.12 -9.73
N LEU A 287 18.20 5.26 -10.43
CA LEU A 287 19.53 5.82 -10.70
C LEU A 287 20.29 6.12 -9.41
N ASP A 288 19.65 6.83 -8.48
CA ASP A 288 20.22 7.16 -7.17
C ASP A 288 20.62 5.92 -6.40
N LYS A 289 19.76 4.90 -6.40
CA LYS A 289 20.03 3.65 -5.68
C LYS A 289 21.19 2.85 -6.29
N VAL A 290 21.26 2.79 -7.62
CA VAL A 290 22.40 2.16 -8.31
C VAL A 290 23.69 2.93 -8.06
N ALA A 291 23.66 4.26 -8.07
CA ALA A 291 24.84 5.09 -7.75
C ALA A 291 25.32 4.87 -6.31
N GLU A 292 24.41 4.72 -5.34
CA GLU A 292 24.76 4.32 -3.96
C GLU A 292 25.47 2.95 -3.91
N LEU A 293 24.96 1.96 -4.65
CA LEU A 293 25.54 0.61 -4.70
C LEU A 293 26.93 0.62 -5.34
N ILE A 294 27.17 1.43 -6.36
CA ILE A 294 28.48 1.61 -7.00
C ILE A 294 29.45 2.27 -6.00
N LYS A 295 29.05 3.35 -5.33
CA LYS A 295 29.86 4.03 -4.29
C LYS A 295 30.20 3.11 -3.13
N ALA A 296 29.28 2.22 -2.74
CA ALA A 296 29.49 1.22 -1.70
C ALA A 296 30.30 -0.01 -2.17
N ASN A 297 30.82 -0.03 -3.41
CA ASN A 297 31.52 -1.17 -4.02
C ASN A 297 30.72 -2.49 -4.06
N LYS A 298 29.40 -2.41 -3.94
CA LYS A 298 28.52 -3.59 -4.01
C LYS A 298 28.25 -4.02 -5.44
N VAL A 299 28.27 -3.09 -6.39
CA VAL A 299 28.12 -3.34 -7.85
C VAL A 299 29.33 -2.76 -8.54
N ARG A 300 30.15 -3.63 -9.16
CA ARG A 300 31.40 -3.27 -9.85
C ARG A 300 31.31 -3.46 -11.35
N GLU A 301 30.29 -4.14 -11.83
CA GLU A 301 30.05 -4.58 -13.20
C GLU A 301 29.62 -3.43 -14.10
N ILE A 302 29.08 -2.35 -13.53
CA ILE A 302 28.58 -1.19 -14.25
C ILE A 302 29.72 -0.23 -14.58
N SER A 303 29.76 0.23 -15.83
CA SER A 303 30.67 1.27 -16.32
C SER A 303 30.02 2.64 -16.23
N ASP A 304 28.79 2.76 -16.72
CA ASP A 304 28.00 4.00 -16.75
C ASP A 304 26.50 3.70 -16.70
N MET A 305 25.68 4.67 -16.31
CA MET A 305 24.23 4.57 -16.30
C MET A 305 23.60 5.90 -16.71
N ARG A 306 22.68 5.86 -17.67
CA ARG A 306 22.05 7.05 -18.24
C ARG A 306 20.55 6.88 -18.33
N ASP A 307 19.82 7.97 -18.17
CA ASP A 307 18.41 8.09 -18.57
C ASP A 307 18.36 8.63 -20.01
N GLU A 308 17.96 7.78 -20.93
CA GLU A 308 17.77 8.10 -22.36
C GLU A 308 16.28 8.15 -22.72
N THR A 309 15.42 8.38 -21.74
CA THR A 309 13.96 8.50 -21.93
C THR A 309 13.65 9.65 -22.87
N ASP A 310 12.88 9.37 -23.91
CA ASP A 310 12.49 10.34 -24.93
C ASP A 310 10.99 10.23 -25.28
N LEU A 311 10.57 10.76 -26.41
CA LEU A 311 9.19 10.70 -26.91
C LEU A 311 8.74 9.28 -27.27
N ASN A 312 9.67 8.34 -27.48
CA ASN A 312 9.37 6.94 -27.80
C ASN A 312 9.10 6.10 -26.54
N GLY A 313 9.41 6.63 -25.35
CA GLY A 313 9.14 5.98 -24.10
C GLY A 313 10.33 5.95 -23.13
N LEU A 314 10.14 5.25 -22.01
CA LEU A 314 11.15 5.06 -20.98
C LEU A 314 12.32 4.23 -21.51
N LYS A 315 13.53 4.71 -21.27
CA LYS A 315 14.77 4.01 -21.59
C LYS A 315 15.87 4.35 -20.60
N LEU A 316 16.16 3.44 -19.67
CA LEU A 316 17.35 3.51 -18.83
C LEU A 316 18.43 2.59 -19.41
N THR A 317 19.61 3.14 -19.67
CA THR A 317 20.73 2.40 -20.25
C THR A 317 21.82 2.20 -19.21
N ILE A 318 22.26 0.95 -19.02
CA ILE A 318 23.35 0.55 -18.14
C ILE A 318 24.48 -0.03 -18.99
N ASP A 319 25.60 0.66 -19.09
CA ASP A 319 26.80 0.19 -19.78
C ASP A 319 27.56 -0.79 -18.89
N LEU A 320 27.91 -1.94 -19.44
CA LEU A 320 28.60 -3.01 -18.72
C LEU A 320 30.12 -2.95 -18.95
N LYS A 321 30.87 -3.30 -17.92
CA LYS A 321 32.31 -3.59 -18.08
C LYS A 321 32.51 -4.90 -18.85
N ARG A 322 33.66 -5.04 -19.50
CA ARG A 322 34.00 -6.26 -20.23
C ARG A 322 33.97 -7.49 -19.33
N GLY A 323 33.28 -8.54 -19.75
CA GLY A 323 33.17 -9.78 -19.01
C GLY A 323 32.09 -9.80 -17.91
N ALA A 324 31.32 -8.73 -17.76
CA ALA A 324 30.16 -8.73 -16.87
C ALA A 324 29.02 -9.57 -17.44
N ASP A 325 28.37 -10.36 -16.59
CA ASP A 325 27.20 -11.16 -16.92
C ASP A 325 25.94 -10.31 -16.69
N PRO A 326 25.17 -9.98 -17.74
CA PRO A 326 24.01 -9.11 -17.61
C PRO A 326 22.89 -9.73 -16.78
N ASP A 327 22.68 -11.05 -16.86
CA ASP A 327 21.61 -11.72 -16.10
C ASP A 327 21.90 -11.71 -14.60
N LYS A 328 23.14 -12.04 -14.20
CA LYS A 328 23.55 -11.98 -12.79
C LYS A 328 23.49 -10.56 -12.23
N LEU A 329 23.90 -9.57 -13.01
CA LEU A 329 23.81 -8.17 -12.59
C LEU A 329 22.34 -7.77 -12.37
N MET A 330 21.46 -8.12 -13.29
CA MET A 330 20.03 -7.78 -13.15
C MET A 330 19.38 -8.48 -11.96
N GLN A 331 19.71 -9.72 -11.68
CA GLN A 331 19.26 -10.42 -10.45
C GLN A 331 19.70 -9.68 -9.18
N LYS A 332 20.95 -9.22 -9.13
CA LYS A 332 21.47 -8.44 -8.03
C LYS A 332 20.76 -7.08 -7.89
N LEU A 333 20.51 -6.39 -9.01
CA LEU A 333 19.77 -5.14 -9.03
C LEU A 333 18.32 -5.33 -8.61
N PHE A 334 17.65 -6.41 -8.99
CA PHE A 334 16.30 -6.75 -8.52
C PHE A 334 16.23 -6.97 -7.00
N LYS A 335 17.26 -7.54 -6.39
CA LYS A 335 17.32 -7.73 -4.93
C LYS A 335 17.64 -6.45 -4.14
N THR A 336 18.32 -5.48 -4.77
CA THR A 336 18.91 -4.33 -4.08
C THR A 336 18.35 -2.97 -4.46
N THR A 337 17.51 -2.91 -5.49
CA THR A 337 16.92 -1.65 -6.01
C THR A 337 15.41 -1.80 -6.19
N THR A 338 14.75 -0.69 -6.51
CA THR A 338 13.32 -0.65 -6.84
C THR A 338 12.97 -1.12 -8.27
N LEU A 339 13.94 -1.71 -9.00
CA LEU A 339 13.67 -2.43 -10.25
C LEU A 339 12.78 -3.67 -10.01
N GLN A 340 12.76 -4.17 -8.79
CA GLN A 340 11.72 -5.05 -8.27
C GLN A 340 11.21 -4.48 -6.97
N ASP A 341 9.89 -4.27 -6.90
CA ASP A 341 9.26 -3.64 -5.75
C ASP A 341 7.91 -4.30 -5.43
N ALA A 342 7.42 -4.10 -4.21
CA ALA A 342 6.16 -4.64 -3.76
C ALA A 342 5.03 -3.61 -3.88
N PHE A 343 3.93 -4.00 -4.52
CA PHE A 343 2.68 -3.23 -4.48
C PHE A 343 1.81 -3.74 -3.34
N GLY A 344 1.56 -2.89 -2.34
CA GLY A 344 0.68 -3.21 -1.21
C GLY A 344 -0.77 -2.83 -1.53
N CYS A 345 -1.67 -3.80 -1.57
CA CYS A 345 -3.10 -3.59 -1.80
C CYS A 345 -3.83 -3.25 -0.49
N ASN A 346 -4.72 -2.28 -0.57
CA ASN A 346 -5.70 -1.95 0.46
C ASN A 346 -6.93 -1.33 -0.23
N PHE A 347 -7.90 -2.16 -0.60
CA PHE A 347 -9.06 -1.76 -1.38
C PHE A 347 -10.13 -1.15 -0.47
N ASN A 348 -9.83 0.03 0.04
CA ASN A 348 -10.72 0.81 0.89
C ASN A 348 -11.52 1.79 0.01
N ILE A 349 -12.84 1.65 0.01
CA ILE A 349 -13.76 2.38 -0.85
C ILE A 349 -14.89 2.92 0.01
N LEU A 350 -15.43 4.09 -0.34
CA LEU A 350 -16.64 4.62 0.28
C LEU A 350 -17.88 4.00 -0.36
N ILE A 351 -18.74 3.44 0.48
CA ILE A 351 -20.07 2.98 0.12
C ILE A 351 -21.08 3.76 0.97
N ALA A 352 -21.90 4.55 0.33
CA ALA A 352 -22.84 5.46 1.01
C ALA A 352 -22.15 6.32 2.10
N GLY A 353 -20.98 6.86 1.80
CA GLY A 353 -20.19 7.70 2.70
C GLY A 353 -19.43 6.95 3.82
N MET A 354 -19.49 5.62 3.86
CA MET A 354 -18.80 4.81 4.87
C MET A 354 -17.61 4.06 4.25
N PRO A 355 -16.38 4.18 4.81
CA PRO A 355 -15.22 3.48 4.31
C PRO A 355 -15.32 1.98 4.62
N ARG A 356 -15.13 1.15 3.61
CA ARG A 356 -15.14 -0.31 3.70
C ARG A 356 -13.97 -0.89 2.92
N VAL A 357 -13.23 -1.81 3.53
CA VAL A 357 -12.23 -2.62 2.82
C VAL A 357 -12.94 -3.84 2.25
N MET A 358 -12.89 -4.00 0.95
CA MET A 358 -13.67 -5.02 0.24
C MET A 358 -12.80 -5.78 -0.74
N GLY A 359 -13.14 -7.07 -0.94
CA GLY A 359 -12.58 -7.88 -2.01
C GLY A 359 -13.11 -7.49 -3.39
N VAL A 360 -12.46 -7.98 -4.44
CA VAL A 360 -12.85 -7.66 -5.84
C VAL A 360 -14.30 -8.08 -6.13
N ARG A 361 -14.71 -9.26 -5.64
CA ARG A 361 -16.09 -9.76 -5.80
C ARG A 361 -17.11 -8.80 -5.18
N GLU A 362 -16.88 -8.38 -3.94
CA GLU A 362 -17.77 -7.47 -3.24
C GLU A 362 -17.85 -6.12 -3.95
N ILE A 363 -16.73 -5.59 -4.41
CA ILE A 363 -16.67 -4.33 -5.16
C ILE A 363 -17.52 -4.41 -6.44
N LEU A 364 -17.38 -5.51 -7.19
CA LEU A 364 -18.15 -5.69 -8.44
C LEU A 364 -19.64 -5.91 -8.16
N GLN A 365 -20.01 -6.55 -7.07
CA GLN A 365 -21.40 -6.71 -6.64
C GLN A 365 -22.00 -5.37 -6.21
N GLU A 366 -21.32 -4.58 -5.40
CA GLU A 366 -21.77 -3.23 -5.00
C GLU A 366 -21.88 -2.31 -6.22
N TRP A 367 -20.90 -2.33 -7.12
CA TRP A 367 -20.99 -1.58 -8.37
C TRP A 367 -22.16 -2.03 -9.22
N THR A 368 -22.42 -3.32 -9.33
CA THR A 368 -23.54 -3.86 -10.11
C THR A 368 -24.88 -3.44 -9.51
N ALA A 369 -25.01 -3.45 -8.19
CA ALA A 369 -26.21 -2.98 -7.49
C ALA A 369 -26.45 -1.49 -7.76
N TRP A 370 -25.43 -0.67 -7.59
CA TRP A 370 -25.48 0.75 -7.89
C TRP A 370 -25.79 1.04 -9.39
N ARG A 371 -25.12 0.33 -10.31
CA ARG A 371 -25.39 0.48 -11.75
C ARG A 371 -26.81 0.07 -12.11
N THR A 372 -27.33 -0.97 -11.48
CA THR A 372 -28.73 -1.40 -11.66
C THR A 372 -29.71 -0.29 -11.31
N GLU A 373 -29.45 0.44 -10.23
CA GLU A 373 -30.27 1.60 -9.84
C GLU A 373 -30.16 2.73 -10.87
N CYS A 374 -28.96 3.07 -11.33
CA CYS A 374 -28.80 4.07 -12.40
C CYS A 374 -29.57 3.69 -13.66
N VAL A 375 -29.52 2.42 -14.08
CA VAL A 375 -30.23 1.94 -15.27
C VAL A 375 -31.74 1.99 -15.05
N ARG A 376 -32.26 1.61 -13.88
CA ARG A 376 -33.70 1.69 -13.55
C ARG A 376 -34.15 3.13 -13.57
N ARG A 377 -33.45 4.06 -12.97
CA ARG A 377 -33.76 5.50 -12.98
C ARG A 377 -33.81 6.04 -14.42
N ARG A 378 -32.80 5.72 -15.24
CA ARG A 378 -32.79 6.07 -16.67
C ARG A 378 -34.02 5.57 -17.41
N LEU A 379 -34.31 4.27 -17.28
CA LEU A 379 -35.46 3.67 -17.96
C LEU A 379 -36.77 4.30 -17.49
N TYR A 380 -36.90 4.58 -16.20
CA TYR A 380 -38.07 5.26 -15.64
C TYR A 380 -38.19 6.67 -16.16
N PHE A 381 -37.15 7.44 -16.23
CA PHE A 381 -37.09 8.77 -16.82
C PHE A 381 -37.55 8.76 -18.31
N GLN A 382 -36.95 7.84 -19.09
CA GLN A 382 -37.30 7.69 -20.50
C GLN A 382 -38.73 7.27 -20.68
N MET A 383 -39.24 6.37 -19.86
CA MET A 383 -40.64 5.94 -19.87
C MET A 383 -41.60 7.11 -19.58
N ASN A 384 -41.34 7.88 -18.52
CA ASN A 384 -42.17 9.02 -18.16
C ASN A 384 -42.19 10.08 -19.28
N LYS A 385 -41.02 10.44 -19.81
CA LYS A 385 -40.94 11.36 -20.95
C LYS A 385 -41.72 10.88 -22.17
N LYS A 386 -41.74 9.58 -22.43
CA LYS A 386 -42.56 8.99 -23.49
C LYS A 386 -44.05 8.97 -23.14
N LYS A 387 -44.40 8.71 -21.87
CA LYS A 387 -45.78 8.78 -21.37
C LYS A 387 -46.34 10.20 -21.49
N ASP A 388 -45.57 11.22 -21.11
CA ASP A 388 -45.97 12.61 -21.23
C ASP A 388 -46.24 12.97 -22.71
N LYS A 389 -45.34 12.56 -23.61
CA LYS A 389 -45.51 12.76 -25.03
C LYS A 389 -46.72 12.00 -25.58
N LEU A 390 -46.90 10.75 -25.15
CA LEU A 390 -48.10 9.95 -25.54
C LEU A 390 -49.39 10.59 -25.04
N HIS A 391 -49.37 11.14 -23.82
CA HIS A 391 -50.50 11.84 -23.23
C HIS A 391 -50.93 13.03 -24.08
N LEU A 392 -49.99 13.86 -24.53
CA LEU A 392 -50.25 14.98 -25.45
C LEU A 392 -50.81 14.50 -26.80
N LEU A 393 -50.24 13.45 -27.38
CA LEU A 393 -50.68 12.89 -28.64
C LEU A 393 -52.08 12.25 -28.56
N LYS A 394 -52.46 11.65 -27.44
CA LYS A 394 -53.80 11.13 -27.18
C LYS A 394 -54.85 12.25 -27.13
N GLY A 395 -54.52 13.38 -26.51
CA GLY A 395 -55.34 14.58 -26.52
C GLY A 395 -55.56 15.10 -27.94
N LEU A 396 -54.46 15.23 -28.69
CA LEU A 396 -54.52 15.61 -30.10
C LEU A 396 -55.35 14.64 -30.92
N GLY A 397 -55.22 13.31 -30.73
CA GLY A 397 -55.98 12.29 -31.42
C GLY A 397 -57.54 12.47 -31.27
N ARG A 398 -57.98 12.86 -30.06
CA ARG A 398 -59.43 13.15 -29.84
C ARG A 398 -59.92 14.32 -30.63
N ILE A 399 -59.12 15.36 -30.78
CA ILE A 399 -59.43 16.55 -31.52
C ILE A 399 -59.37 16.30 -33.03
N LEU A 400 -58.45 15.51 -33.51
CA LEU A 400 -58.27 15.14 -34.90
C LEU A 400 -59.47 14.32 -35.45
N LEU A 401 -60.33 13.73 -34.58
CA LEU A 401 -61.57 13.06 -34.96
C LEU A 401 -62.66 14.06 -35.34
N ASP A 402 -62.61 15.30 -34.81
CA ASP A 402 -63.58 16.37 -35.12
C ASP A 402 -62.84 17.73 -35.09
N ILE A 403 -62.12 18.00 -36.16
CA ILE A 403 -61.28 19.21 -36.28
C ILE A 403 -62.19 20.45 -36.47
N ASP A 404 -63.24 20.31 -37.18
CA ASP A 404 -64.16 21.43 -37.44
C ASP A 404 -64.75 21.96 -36.14
N LYS A 405 -65.08 21.06 -35.21
CA LYS A 405 -65.58 21.44 -33.89
C LYS A 405 -64.47 22.17 -33.08
N ALA A 406 -63.19 21.73 -33.17
CA ALA A 406 -62.10 22.42 -32.49
C ALA A 406 -61.86 23.84 -33.01
N ILE A 407 -61.91 24.01 -34.35
CA ILE A 407 -61.85 25.32 -35.01
C ILE A 407 -63.00 26.19 -34.62
N ALA A 408 -64.24 25.65 -34.58
CA ALA A 408 -65.43 26.39 -34.17
C ALA A 408 -65.31 26.88 -32.72
N ILE A 409 -64.93 26.04 -31.79
CA ILE A 409 -64.69 26.40 -30.37
C ILE A 409 -63.69 27.55 -30.26
N ILE A 410 -62.54 27.46 -30.95
CA ILE A 410 -61.54 28.52 -30.91
C ILE A 410 -62.03 29.84 -31.48
N ARG A 411 -62.74 29.79 -32.58
CA ARG A 411 -63.29 30.98 -33.24
C ARG A 411 -64.44 31.66 -32.51
N GLU A 412 -65.27 30.90 -31.82
CA GLU A 412 -66.45 31.39 -31.09
C GLU A 412 -66.06 31.83 -29.65
N THR A 413 -64.93 31.56 -29.19
CA THR A 413 -64.42 32.01 -27.87
C THR A 413 -64.02 33.48 -27.95
N GLU A 414 -64.59 34.32 -27.09
CA GLU A 414 -64.33 35.76 -27.07
C GLU A 414 -63.03 36.13 -26.39
N LEU A 415 -62.60 35.43 -25.31
CA LEU A 415 -61.44 35.73 -24.56
C LEU A 415 -60.38 34.64 -24.76
N ASP A 416 -59.15 35.03 -25.02
CA ASP A 416 -57.99 34.11 -25.19
C ASP A 416 -57.82 33.14 -23.99
N ALA A 417 -58.03 33.63 -22.77
CA ALA A 417 -57.98 32.83 -21.56
C ALA A 417 -59.01 31.71 -21.43
N GLU A 418 -60.06 31.78 -22.19
CA GLU A 418 -61.20 30.82 -22.19
C GLU A 418 -61.03 29.72 -23.26
N VAL A 419 -60.11 29.88 -24.20
CA VAL A 419 -59.89 28.91 -25.29
C VAL A 419 -59.49 27.53 -24.73
N VAL A 420 -58.59 27.48 -23.79
CA VAL A 420 -58.17 26.23 -23.16
C VAL A 420 -59.30 25.57 -22.37
N PRO A 421 -59.98 26.23 -21.44
CA PRO A 421 -61.16 25.69 -20.77
C PRO A 421 -62.23 25.17 -21.71
N ASN A 422 -62.57 25.91 -22.80
CA ASN A 422 -63.55 25.49 -23.73
C ASN A 422 -63.18 24.26 -24.55
N LEU A 423 -61.91 24.12 -24.91
CA LEU A 423 -61.40 22.91 -25.54
C LEU A 423 -61.42 21.71 -24.57
N MET A 424 -61.10 21.92 -23.29
CA MET A 424 -61.23 20.90 -22.27
C MET A 424 -62.66 20.34 -22.15
N ILE A 425 -63.60 21.19 -22.06
CA ILE A 425 -65.02 20.82 -21.97
C ILE A 425 -65.48 20.17 -23.26
N GLY A 426 -65.19 20.76 -24.43
CA GLY A 426 -65.64 20.31 -25.73
C GLY A 426 -65.11 18.89 -26.11
N PHE A 427 -63.97 18.50 -25.70
CA PHE A 427 -63.33 17.23 -26.08
C PHE A 427 -63.07 16.29 -24.91
N GLY A 428 -63.31 16.70 -23.67
CA GLY A 428 -63.03 15.90 -22.48
C GLY A 428 -61.56 15.62 -22.31
N ILE A 429 -60.70 16.61 -22.58
CA ILE A 429 -59.25 16.59 -22.44
C ILE A 429 -58.80 17.44 -21.25
N ASP A 430 -57.62 17.19 -20.72
CA ASP A 430 -57.09 18.01 -19.65
C ASP A 430 -56.40 19.30 -20.16
N GLN A 431 -56.00 20.15 -19.20
CA GLN A 431 -55.40 21.45 -19.49
C GLN A 431 -54.14 21.35 -20.35
N ILE A 432 -53.25 20.44 -20.02
CA ILE A 432 -51.94 20.26 -20.71
C ILE A 432 -52.18 19.81 -22.17
N GLN A 433 -53.13 18.92 -22.39
CA GLN A 433 -53.56 18.50 -23.72
C GLN A 433 -54.22 19.64 -24.51
N ALA A 434 -55.06 20.42 -23.86
CA ALA A 434 -55.74 21.54 -24.48
C ALA A 434 -54.79 22.67 -24.88
N GLU A 435 -53.84 23.03 -24.02
CA GLU A 435 -52.77 23.99 -24.32
C GLU A 435 -51.92 23.53 -25.51
N TYR A 436 -51.48 22.26 -25.51
CA TYR A 436 -50.71 21.69 -26.61
C TYR A 436 -51.45 21.78 -27.96
N VAL A 437 -52.73 21.56 -27.94
CA VAL A 437 -53.58 21.63 -29.14
C VAL A 437 -53.81 23.05 -29.58
N ALA A 438 -54.06 23.99 -28.68
CA ALA A 438 -54.26 25.41 -28.97
C ALA A 438 -53.03 26.02 -29.68
N GLU A 439 -51.82 25.53 -29.38
CA GLU A 439 -50.58 25.98 -30.00
C GLU A 439 -50.26 25.32 -31.36
N ILE A 440 -51.11 24.40 -31.86
CA ILE A 440 -50.83 23.73 -33.13
C ILE A 440 -50.92 24.69 -34.29
N LYS A 441 -49.90 24.74 -35.10
CA LYS A 441 -49.88 25.53 -36.33
C LYS A 441 -50.89 24.96 -37.34
N LEU A 442 -51.73 25.79 -37.93
CA LEU A 442 -52.76 25.39 -38.90
C LEU A 442 -52.21 24.49 -40.03
N ARG A 443 -51.00 24.71 -40.52
CA ARG A 443 -50.35 23.84 -41.52
C ARG A 443 -50.20 22.39 -41.08
N ASN A 444 -50.21 22.12 -39.78
CA ASN A 444 -50.05 20.79 -39.19
C ASN A 444 -51.36 20.03 -39.01
N ILE A 445 -52.47 20.56 -39.52
CA ILE A 445 -53.80 19.93 -39.49
C ILE A 445 -54.05 19.17 -40.81
N ASN A 446 -53.03 18.79 -41.56
CA ASN A 446 -53.24 18.06 -42.81
C ASN A 446 -53.29 16.53 -42.57
N LYS A 447 -53.79 15.79 -43.53
CA LYS A 447 -53.97 14.33 -43.45
C LYS A 447 -52.66 13.57 -43.21
N GLU A 448 -51.55 14.01 -43.80
CA GLU A 448 -50.26 13.41 -43.63
C GLU A 448 -49.75 13.55 -42.19
N PHE A 449 -49.88 14.74 -41.62
CA PHE A 449 -49.50 15.00 -40.23
C PHE A 449 -50.30 14.12 -39.26
N ILE A 450 -51.63 13.99 -39.48
CA ILE A 450 -52.48 13.14 -38.65
C ILE A 450 -52.07 11.69 -38.70
N LEU A 451 -51.82 11.14 -39.88
CA LEU A 451 -51.37 9.76 -40.06
C LEU A 451 -50.00 9.50 -39.39
N ASN A 452 -49.09 10.47 -39.50
CA ASN A 452 -47.78 10.37 -38.86
C ASN A 452 -47.91 10.39 -37.34
N ARG A 453 -48.77 11.21 -36.75
CA ARG A 453 -49.02 11.25 -35.31
C ARG A 453 -49.71 9.98 -34.79
N LEU A 454 -50.59 9.38 -35.52
CA LEU A 454 -51.18 8.08 -35.14
C LEU A 454 -50.11 6.97 -35.14
N LYS A 455 -49.27 6.90 -36.17
CA LYS A 455 -48.14 5.95 -36.19
C LYS A 455 -47.15 6.18 -35.04
N GLU A 456 -46.86 7.44 -34.71
CA GLU A 456 -46.02 7.82 -33.58
C GLU A 456 -46.64 7.38 -32.24
N THR A 457 -47.95 7.50 -32.08
CA THR A 457 -48.71 7.05 -30.91
C THR A 457 -48.56 5.54 -30.72
N GLU A 458 -48.77 4.74 -31.78
CA GLU A 458 -48.61 3.29 -31.74
C GLU A 458 -47.17 2.87 -31.42
N SER A 459 -46.17 3.57 -31.98
CA SER A 459 -44.73 3.34 -31.68
C SER A 459 -44.41 3.61 -30.21
N LEU A 460 -44.88 4.77 -29.69
CA LEU A 460 -44.66 5.14 -28.30
C LEU A 460 -45.34 4.16 -27.33
N GLU A 461 -46.55 3.66 -27.64
CA GLU A 461 -47.23 2.65 -26.81
C GLU A 461 -46.41 1.34 -26.72
N LYS A 462 -45.84 0.88 -27.86
CA LYS A 462 -44.96 -0.30 -27.89
C LYS A 462 -43.68 -0.06 -27.11
N GLU A 463 -43.04 1.08 -27.32
CA GLU A 463 -41.79 1.44 -26.62
C GLU A 463 -42.03 1.56 -25.12
N ILE A 464 -43.14 2.13 -24.67
CA ILE A 464 -43.49 2.21 -23.24
C ILE A 464 -43.70 0.81 -22.67
N ALA A 465 -44.45 -0.05 -23.38
CA ALA A 465 -44.67 -1.43 -22.93
C ALA A 465 -43.38 -2.24 -22.84
N GLU A 466 -42.43 -2.04 -23.78
CA GLU A 466 -41.06 -2.65 -23.71
C GLU A 466 -40.26 -2.13 -22.52
N LEU A 467 -40.30 -0.82 -22.22
CA LEU A 467 -39.65 -0.23 -21.07
C LEU A 467 -40.27 -0.74 -19.75
N GLU A 468 -41.59 -0.82 -19.65
CA GLU A 468 -42.29 -1.37 -18.49
C GLU A 468 -41.93 -2.86 -18.28
N ALA A 469 -41.92 -3.65 -19.36
CA ALA A 469 -41.51 -5.05 -19.29
C ALA A 469 -40.05 -5.23 -18.93
N THR A 470 -39.20 -4.26 -19.25
CA THR A 470 -37.78 -4.28 -18.85
C THR A 470 -37.63 -3.89 -17.40
N LEU A 471 -38.27 -2.83 -16.94
CA LEU A 471 -38.29 -2.39 -15.53
C LEU A 471 -38.87 -3.45 -14.59
N GLY A 472 -39.88 -4.20 -15.03
CA GLY A 472 -40.49 -5.28 -14.25
C GLY A 472 -39.67 -6.57 -14.16
N SER A 473 -38.54 -6.65 -14.86
CA SER A 473 -37.71 -7.87 -14.90
C SER A 473 -36.24 -7.59 -14.57
N GLU A 474 -35.80 -8.01 -13.41
CA GLU A 474 -34.39 -7.87 -13.00
C GLU A 474 -33.44 -8.52 -14.02
N LYS A 475 -33.79 -9.69 -14.55
CA LYS A 475 -33.00 -10.38 -15.58
C LYS A 475 -32.82 -9.55 -16.85
N LYS A 476 -33.84 -8.79 -17.28
CA LYS A 476 -33.75 -7.90 -18.46
C LYS A 476 -32.84 -6.70 -18.18
N VAL A 477 -32.91 -6.11 -16.98
CA VAL A 477 -32.01 -5.03 -16.57
C VAL A 477 -30.58 -5.52 -16.52
N GLN A 478 -30.33 -6.69 -15.92
CA GLN A 478 -29.01 -7.32 -15.89
C GLN A 478 -28.48 -7.63 -17.30
N ALA A 479 -29.30 -8.14 -18.19
CA ALA A 479 -28.92 -8.38 -19.58
C ALA A 479 -28.56 -7.09 -20.33
N LEU A 480 -29.26 -5.97 -20.04
CA LEU A 480 -28.92 -4.67 -20.58
C LEU A 480 -27.55 -4.19 -20.08
N ILE A 481 -27.27 -4.32 -18.77
CA ILE A 481 -25.96 -3.98 -18.18
C ILE A 481 -24.86 -4.84 -18.81
N CYS A 482 -25.06 -6.15 -18.96
CA CYS A 482 -24.09 -7.02 -19.62
C CYS A 482 -23.79 -6.57 -21.05
N LYS A 483 -24.82 -6.21 -21.82
CA LYS A 483 -24.67 -5.69 -23.20
C LYS A 483 -23.88 -4.37 -23.23
N GLU A 484 -24.14 -3.47 -22.29
CA GLU A 484 -23.38 -2.21 -22.17
C GLU A 484 -21.91 -2.48 -21.84
N LEU A 485 -21.62 -3.38 -20.90
CA LEU A 485 -20.26 -3.79 -20.56
C LEU A 485 -19.52 -4.43 -21.74
N GLU A 486 -20.20 -5.29 -22.52
CA GLU A 486 -19.64 -5.88 -23.75
C GLU A 486 -19.26 -4.78 -24.77
N GLN A 487 -20.14 -3.79 -24.97
CA GLN A 487 -19.85 -2.66 -25.85
C GLN A 487 -18.67 -1.81 -25.38
N VAL A 488 -18.57 -1.55 -24.07
CA VAL A 488 -17.43 -0.82 -23.49
C VAL A 488 -16.14 -1.61 -23.67
N ALA A 489 -16.15 -2.91 -23.38
CA ALA A 489 -14.99 -3.78 -23.56
C ALA A 489 -14.53 -3.85 -25.02
N GLN A 490 -15.47 -3.91 -25.96
CA GLN A 490 -15.14 -3.94 -27.39
C GLN A 490 -14.60 -2.61 -27.91
N LYS A 491 -15.17 -1.48 -27.45
CA LYS A 491 -14.83 -0.15 -27.95
C LYS A 491 -13.53 0.40 -27.36
N TYR A 492 -13.28 0.13 -26.06
CA TYR A 492 -12.19 0.74 -25.30
C TYR A 492 -11.19 -0.27 -24.75
N GLY A 493 -11.46 -1.57 -24.86
CA GLY A 493 -10.55 -2.62 -24.39
C GLY A 493 -9.20 -2.54 -25.10
N LYS A 494 -8.13 -2.75 -24.34
CA LYS A 494 -6.74 -2.83 -24.82
C LYS A 494 -6.12 -4.15 -24.37
N GLU A 495 -5.08 -4.58 -25.06
CA GLU A 495 -4.27 -5.70 -24.59
C GLU A 495 -3.57 -5.35 -23.27
N ARG A 496 -3.32 -6.37 -22.47
CA ARG A 496 -2.62 -6.25 -21.20
C ARG A 496 -1.18 -5.77 -21.42
N LYS A 497 -0.76 -4.76 -20.68
CA LYS A 497 0.63 -4.26 -20.68
C LYS A 497 1.54 -5.05 -19.76
N THR A 498 1.06 -5.34 -18.55
CA THR A 498 1.85 -6.04 -17.52
C THR A 498 1.82 -7.54 -17.78
N THR A 499 2.98 -8.17 -17.93
CA THR A 499 3.10 -9.61 -18.15
C THR A 499 3.15 -10.37 -16.83
N LEU A 500 2.68 -11.62 -16.85
CA LEU A 500 2.73 -12.50 -15.67
C LEU A 500 3.94 -13.43 -15.81
N VAL A 501 4.67 -13.62 -14.71
CA VAL A 501 5.78 -14.57 -14.61
C VAL A 501 5.49 -15.47 -13.43
N TYR A 502 5.41 -16.76 -13.69
CA TYR A 502 5.11 -17.76 -12.66
C TYR A 502 6.36 -18.09 -11.85
N ASP A 503 6.18 -18.42 -10.57
CA ASP A 503 7.28 -18.73 -9.65
C ASP A 503 8.17 -19.88 -10.13
N HIS A 504 7.61 -20.87 -10.84
CA HIS A 504 8.39 -21.96 -11.41
C HIS A 504 9.32 -21.54 -12.55
N GLU A 505 9.05 -20.43 -13.23
CA GLU A 505 9.91 -19.83 -14.25
C GLU A 505 11.12 -19.12 -13.62
N LEU A 506 11.01 -18.72 -12.34
CA LEU A 506 12.07 -18.07 -11.57
C LEU A 506 13.02 -19.06 -10.89
N GLN A 507 12.58 -20.30 -10.65
CA GLN A 507 13.37 -21.32 -9.94
C GLN A 507 14.53 -21.90 -10.77
N GLN A 508 14.68 -21.52 -12.03
CA GLN A 508 15.85 -21.86 -12.84
C GLN A 508 17.06 -20.95 -12.61
N GLU A 509 16.94 -19.97 -11.73
CA GLU A 509 18.02 -19.07 -11.38
C GLU A 509 18.74 -19.60 -10.11
N PRO A 510 20.01 -19.99 -10.18
CA PRO A 510 20.76 -20.44 -9.00
C PRO A 510 20.86 -19.32 -7.97
N ASP A 511 20.41 -19.61 -6.77
CA ASP A 511 20.30 -18.66 -5.65
C ASP A 511 21.65 -18.32 -4.98
N ASP A 512 22.79 -18.77 -5.55
CA ASP A 512 24.11 -18.60 -4.99
C ASP A 512 25.08 -17.89 -5.95
N GLU A 513 25.21 -16.54 -5.80
CA GLU A 513 26.57 -16.00 -5.85
C GLU A 513 27.24 -16.37 -4.52
N PRO A 514 28.41 -17.04 -4.53
CA PRO A 514 29.21 -17.12 -3.32
C PRO A 514 29.51 -15.68 -2.90
N GLU A 515 28.95 -15.23 -1.76
CA GLU A 515 29.46 -14.04 -1.07
C GLU A 515 30.98 -14.18 -1.09
N ASN A 516 31.72 -13.14 -1.48
CA ASN A 516 33.19 -13.16 -1.44
C ASN A 516 33.59 -13.53 -0.02
N ASP A 517 33.79 -14.84 0.20
CA ASP A 517 34.09 -15.39 1.50
C ASP A 517 35.60 -15.37 1.65
N TYR A 518 36.06 -14.60 2.60
CA TYR A 518 37.48 -14.48 2.94
C TYR A 518 37.65 -14.54 4.45
N PRO A 519 38.78 -15.04 4.91
CA PRO A 519 39.09 -15.16 6.34
C PRO A 519 39.28 -13.77 6.96
N VAL A 520 38.63 -13.55 8.09
CA VAL A 520 38.73 -12.34 8.89
C VAL A 520 39.00 -12.71 10.36
N THR A 521 39.61 -11.79 11.11
CA THR A 521 39.65 -11.88 12.55
C THR A 521 38.67 -10.89 13.15
N VAL A 522 37.81 -11.40 14.00
CA VAL A 522 36.79 -10.60 14.70
C VAL A 522 37.32 -10.18 16.06
N PHE A 523 37.09 -8.93 16.42
CA PHE A 523 37.36 -8.36 17.74
C PHE A 523 36.04 -7.78 18.27
N LEU A 524 35.68 -8.19 19.48
CA LEU A 524 34.45 -7.75 20.15
C LEU A 524 34.82 -7.23 21.54
N SER A 525 34.37 -6.04 21.88
CA SER A 525 34.58 -5.43 23.19
C SER A 525 33.44 -5.72 24.16
N ARG A 526 33.66 -5.49 25.46
CA ARG A 526 32.62 -5.68 26.49
C ARG A 526 31.45 -4.73 26.40
N GLU A 527 31.66 -3.53 25.85
CA GLU A 527 30.59 -2.57 25.60
C GLU A 527 29.86 -2.82 24.28
N GLY A 528 30.24 -3.84 23.49
CA GLY A 528 29.57 -4.22 22.24
C GLY A 528 30.10 -3.50 21.01
N TYR A 529 31.35 -3.07 20.97
CA TYR A 529 32.02 -2.63 19.74
C TYR A 529 32.59 -3.83 18.99
N PHE A 530 32.17 -3.94 17.72
CA PHE A 530 32.56 -5.02 16.82
C PHE A 530 33.50 -4.54 15.72
N LYS A 531 34.57 -5.28 15.48
CA LYS A 531 35.49 -5.06 14.35
C LYS A 531 35.77 -6.38 13.65
N LYS A 532 35.79 -6.38 12.32
CA LYS A 532 36.41 -7.44 11.54
C LYS A 532 37.60 -6.88 10.79
N ILE A 533 38.71 -7.60 10.85
CA ILE A 533 39.98 -7.18 10.24
C ILE A 533 40.48 -8.32 9.36
N THR A 534 40.83 -8.00 8.10
CA THR A 534 41.41 -8.98 7.17
C THR A 534 42.79 -9.39 7.62
N ALA A 535 43.23 -10.61 7.28
CA ALA A 535 44.55 -11.13 7.64
C ALA A 535 45.69 -10.21 7.16
N GLN A 536 45.55 -9.56 6.01
CA GLN A 536 46.54 -8.61 5.49
C GLN A 536 46.59 -7.34 6.34
N SER A 537 45.43 -6.77 6.67
CA SER A 537 45.36 -5.56 7.52
C SER A 537 45.82 -5.84 8.94
N LEU A 538 45.61 -7.04 9.47
CA LEU A 538 46.02 -7.44 10.80
C LEU A 538 47.57 -7.56 10.93
N ARG A 539 48.25 -8.09 9.89
CA ARG A 539 49.73 -8.20 9.87
C ARG A 539 50.44 -6.84 9.89
N MET A 540 49.76 -5.80 9.39
CA MET A 540 50.32 -4.44 9.30
C MET A 540 49.81 -3.53 10.42
N SER A 541 49.06 -4.05 11.39
CA SER A 541 48.45 -3.26 12.45
C SER A 541 49.17 -3.40 13.79
N GLY A 542 49.18 -2.30 14.56
CA GLY A 542 49.60 -2.28 15.97
C GLY A 542 48.51 -2.79 16.91
N GLU A 543 48.54 -2.32 18.16
CA GLU A 543 47.53 -2.68 19.17
C GLU A 543 46.11 -2.27 18.81
N GLN A 544 45.16 -3.07 19.29
CA GLN A 544 43.72 -2.82 19.08
C GLN A 544 43.26 -1.66 19.94
N LYS A 545 42.65 -0.63 19.30
CA LYS A 545 42.08 0.50 20.02
C LYS A 545 40.70 0.13 20.54
N PHE A 546 40.44 0.41 21.82
CA PHE A 546 39.12 0.34 22.46
C PHE A 546 38.70 1.73 22.94
N LYS A 547 37.41 1.87 23.27
CA LYS A 547 36.91 3.05 23.95
C LYS A 547 37.50 3.14 25.34
N GLU A 548 37.63 4.35 25.89
CA GLU A 548 38.14 4.57 27.24
C GLU A 548 37.24 3.84 28.26
N GLY A 549 37.85 2.99 29.11
CA GLY A 549 37.15 2.14 30.08
C GLY A 549 36.62 0.81 29.51
N ASP A 550 36.66 0.58 28.20
CA ASP A 550 36.23 -0.69 27.56
C ASP A 550 37.43 -1.63 27.37
N SER A 551 37.15 -2.91 27.23
CA SER A 551 38.21 -3.96 27.08
C SER A 551 37.73 -5.05 26.11
N LEU A 552 38.71 -5.83 25.64
CA LEU A 552 38.46 -6.97 24.77
C LEU A 552 37.60 -8.03 25.49
N LEU A 553 36.49 -8.44 24.87
CA LEU A 553 35.67 -9.57 25.30
C LEU A 553 36.03 -10.85 24.55
N LEU A 554 36.16 -10.79 23.23
CA LEU A 554 36.36 -11.95 22.37
C LEU A 554 37.21 -11.60 21.16
N THR A 555 38.13 -12.51 20.82
CA THR A 555 38.79 -12.53 19.52
C THR A 555 38.63 -13.92 18.92
N CYS A 556 38.18 -14.01 17.70
CA CYS A 556 38.10 -15.29 16.99
C CYS A 556 38.34 -15.14 15.49
N PRO A 557 38.95 -16.14 14.83
CA PRO A 557 38.95 -16.25 13.38
C PRO A 557 37.54 -16.61 12.89
N ALA A 558 37.11 -15.99 11.81
CA ALA A 558 35.82 -16.27 11.20
C ALA A 558 35.91 -16.08 9.68
N GLN A 559 34.89 -16.54 8.96
CA GLN A 559 34.71 -16.23 7.54
C GLN A 559 33.78 -15.03 7.40
N ASN A 560 34.00 -14.23 6.37
CA ASN A 560 33.13 -13.06 6.12
C ASN A 560 31.63 -13.41 5.97
N SER A 561 31.33 -14.61 5.47
CA SER A 561 29.97 -15.13 5.32
C SER A 561 29.35 -15.64 6.63
N SER A 562 30.16 -15.80 7.72
CA SER A 562 29.68 -16.41 8.97
C SER A 562 28.54 -15.63 9.60
N GLU A 563 27.58 -16.37 10.16
CA GLU A 563 26.51 -15.80 10.98
C GLU A 563 26.95 -15.53 12.40
N MET A 564 26.41 -14.49 13.00
CA MET A 564 26.68 -14.08 14.38
C MET A 564 25.38 -13.94 15.13
N LEU A 565 25.29 -14.55 16.30
CA LEU A 565 24.19 -14.44 17.26
C LEU A 565 24.60 -13.49 18.39
N VAL A 566 23.98 -12.34 18.48
CA VAL A 566 24.22 -11.29 19.46
C VAL A 566 23.16 -11.35 20.54
N PHE A 567 23.57 -11.76 21.77
CA PHE A 567 22.67 -11.91 22.92
C PHE A 567 22.65 -10.66 23.78
N THR A 568 21.45 -10.36 24.32
CA THR A 568 21.19 -9.18 25.15
C THR A 568 20.59 -9.56 26.51
N ASP A 569 20.59 -8.65 27.47
CA ASP A 569 20.06 -8.82 28.82
C ASP A 569 18.52 -8.88 28.89
N LYS A 570 17.83 -8.58 27.78
CA LYS A 570 16.34 -8.66 27.66
C LYS A 570 15.86 -9.99 27.06
N TYR A 571 16.60 -11.07 27.26
CA TYR A 571 16.23 -12.43 26.80
C TYR A 571 16.03 -12.51 25.27
N GLN A 572 16.81 -11.72 24.53
CA GLN A 572 16.73 -11.61 23.08
C GLN A 572 18.07 -12.01 22.44
N VAL A 573 17.98 -12.42 21.18
CA VAL A 573 19.15 -12.62 20.33
C VAL A 573 18.90 -12.00 18.97
N TYR A 574 19.89 -11.24 18.49
CA TYR A 574 19.90 -10.67 17.14
C TYR A 574 20.78 -11.54 16.26
N LYS A 575 20.23 -11.92 15.11
CA LYS A 575 20.93 -12.71 14.09
C LYS A 575 21.39 -11.78 12.98
N THR A 576 22.68 -11.78 12.70
CA THR A 576 23.31 -10.97 11.65
C THR A 576 24.47 -11.74 11.02
N ARG A 577 24.96 -11.28 9.87
CA ARG A 577 26.15 -11.84 9.22
C ARG A 577 27.34 -10.89 9.38
N ILE A 578 28.54 -11.45 9.44
CA ILE A 578 29.81 -10.67 9.50
C ILE A 578 29.94 -9.79 8.24
N SER A 579 29.45 -10.25 7.09
CA SER A 579 29.40 -9.50 5.82
C SER A 579 28.59 -8.18 5.89
N GLU A 580 27.67 -8.05 6.82
CA GLU A 580 26.88 -6.81 7.02
C GLU A 580 27.72 -5.66 7.64
N PHE A 581 28.96 -5.95 8.11
CA PHE A 581 29.86 -4.98 8.71
C PHE A 581 31.02 -4.67 7.77
N ALA A 582 31.51 -3.44 7.80
CA ALA A 582 32.68 -3.04 7.01
C ALA A 582 34.00 -3.59 7.58
N ASP A 583 35.00 -3.83 6.71
CA ASP A 583 36.34 -4.17 7.16
C ASP A 583 36.96 -2.99 7.93
N GLY A 584 37.43 -3.26 9.14
CA GLY A 584 38.01 -2.30 10.06
C GLY A 584 39.53 -2.29 10.08
N LYS A 585 40.08 -1.28 10.76
CA LYS A 585 41.51 -1.19 11.12
C LYS A 585 41.67 -1.31 12.64
N ALA A 586 42.84 -1.76 13.11
CA ALA A 586 43.11 -1.84 14.54
C ALA A 586 42.94 -0.52 15.31
N SER A 587 43.26 0.60 14.65
CA SER A 587 43.11 1.96 15.19
C SER A 587 41.67 2.50 15.26
N ALA A 588 40.69 1.82 14.64
CA ALA A 588 39.28 2.22 14.70
C ALA A 588 38.59 1.61 15.94
N LEU A 589 37.52 2.22 16.44
CA LEU A 589 36.70 1.65 17.52
C LEU A 589 35.84 0.48 17.02
N GLY A 590 35.43 0.50 15.77
CA GLY A 590 34.52 -0.47 15.18
C GLY A 590 33.06 -0.04 15.22
N ASP A 591 32.17 -0.94 14.79
CA ASP A 591 30.71 -0.73 14.77
C ASP A 591 30.10 -0.98 16.16
N TYR A 592 29.31 -0.07 16.68
CA TYR A 592 28.57 -0.24 17.93
C TYR A 592 27.32 -1.08 17.70
N LEU A 593 27.35 -2.37 18.13
CA LEU A 593 26.29 -3.34 17.87
C LEU A 593 24.89 -2.90 18.33
N PRO A 594 24.70 -2.35 19.56
CA PRO A 594 23.41 -1.90 20.00
C PRO A 594 22.75 -0.89 19.05
N GLY A 595 23.51 0.09 18.58
CA GLY A 595 23.01 1.08 17.63
C GLY A 595 22.76 0.51 16.24
N LYS A 596 23.66 -0.37 15.76
CA LYS A 596 23.56 -0.92 14.40
C LYS A 596 22.47 -1.98 14.25
N LEU A 597 22.22 -2.77 15.31
CA LEU A 597 21.19 -3.81 15.32
C LEU A 597 19.83 -3.31 15.83
N GLY A 598 19.76 -2.07 16.32
CA GLY A 598 18.51 -1.43 16.78
C GLY A 598 18.00 -2.08 18.07
N PHE A 599 18.83 -2.11 19.13
CA PHE A 599 18.40 -2.56 20.45
C PHE A 599 17.29 -1.70 21.01
N ASP A 600 16.42 -2.27 21.83
CA ASP A 600 15.40 -1.54 22.51
C ASP A 600 15.97 -0.61 23.59
N GLU A 601 15.21 0.39 24.02
CA GLU A 601 15.61 1.30 25.10
C GLU A 601 15.87 0.51 26.40
N GLY A 602 17.05 0.69 27.00
CA GLY A 602 17.48 -0.02 28.20
C GLY A 602 17.86 -1.49 27.97
N GLU A 603 18.11 -1.91 26.73
CA GLU A 603 18.66 -3.21 26.39
C GLU A 603 20.18 -3.12 26.25
N SER A 604 20.89 -4.08 26.89
CA SER A 604 22.35 -4.10 26.95
C SER A 604 22.92 -5.33 26.26
N PHE A 605 24.07 -5.15 25.59
CA PHE A 605 24.85 -6.23 25.00
C PHE A 605 25.42 -7.15 26.09
N LEU A 606 25.34 -8.48 25.87
CA LEU A 606 25.97 -9.47 26.75
C LEU A 606 27.17 -10.16 26.09
N THR A 607 26.94 -10.80 24.96
CA THR A 607 27.97 -11.52 24.20
C THR A 607 27.51 -11.80 22.78
N ALA A 608 28.43 -12.24 21.93
CA ALA A 608 28.12 -12.79 20.62
C ALA A 608 28.70 -14.21 20.47
N VAL A 609 28.00 -15.05 19.74
CA VAL A 609 28.39 -16.42 19.43
C VAL A 609 28.39 -16.61 17.92
N PHE A 610 29.33 -17.38 17.41
CA PHE A 610 29.49 -17.72 16.00
C PHE A 610 29.11 -19.20 15.79
N PRO A 611 27.83 -19.53 15.52
CA PRO A 611 27.35 -20.91 15.61
C PRO A 611 27.80 -21.81 14.44
N GLY A 612 28.51 -21.28 13.46
CA GLY A 612 28.95 -22.03 12.28
C GLY A 612 27.77 -22.69 11.55
N LYS A 613 27.77 -24.04 11.50
CA LYS A 613 26.69 -24.83 10.93
C LYS A 613 25.54 -25.13 11.91
N TYR A 614 25.48 -24.45 13.05
CA TYR A 614 24.54 -24.72 14.16
C TYR A 614 24.67 -26.15 14.74
N GLU A 615 25.85 -26.73 14.61
CA GLU A 615 26.24 -27.99 15.26
C GLU A 615 26.73 -27.71 16.68
N GLY A 616 26.55 -28.63 17.63
CA GLY A 616 26.91 -28.41 19.01
C GLY A 616 25.83 -27.78 19.88
N ASN A 617 26.23 -27.14 20.98
CA ASN A 617 25.32 -26.64 22.02
C ASN A 617 25.75 -25.27 22.51
N LEU A 618 24.79 -24.52 23.10
CA LEU A 618 25.05 -23.30 23.87
C LEU A 618 24.79 -23.56 25.35
N LEU A 619 25.70 -23.18 26.23
CA LEU A 619 25.53 -23.27 27.69
C LEU A 619 25.14 -21.90 28.24
N PHE A 620 24.02 -21.84 28.92
CA PHE A 620 23.58 -20.69 29.69
C PHE A 620 23.73 -20.96 31.17
N VAL A 621 24.50 -20.15 31.88
CA VAL A 621 24.66 -20.23 33.33
C VAL A 621 23.97 -19.04 33.96
N PHE A 622 23.06 -19.33 34.89
CA PHE A 622 22.20 -18.34 35.52
C PHE A 622 22.66 -17.98 36.93
N GLU A 623 22.30 -16.79 37.37
CA GLU A 623 22.60 -16.26 38.69
C GLU A 623 22.13 -17.15 39.83
N ASN A 624 21.03 -17.86 39.64
CA ASN A 624 20.45 -18.77 40.65
C ASN A 624 21.13 -20.15 40.76
N GLY A 625 22.29 -20.33 40.15
CA GLY A 625 23.07 -21.59 40.20
C GLY A 625 22.56 -22.70 39.29
N LYS A 626 21.65 -22.39 38.36
CA LYS A 626 21.22 -23.33 37.32
C LYS A 626 22.01 -23.13 36.03
N ALA A 627 22.11 -24.19 35.24
CA ALA A 627 22.65 -24.12 33.90
C ALA A 627 21.77 -24.89 32.90
N ALA A 628 21.63 -24.33 31.72
CA ALA A 628 20.86 -24.92 30.61
C ALA A 628 21.79 -25.14 29.41
N LYS A 629 21.91 -26.39 28.97
CA LYS A 629 22.63 -26.78 27.73
C LYS A 629 21.61 -26.91 26.62
N ILE A 630 21.64 -26.00 25.66
CA ILE A 630 20.62 -25.85 24.59
C ILE A 630 21.28 -26.17 23.24
N ALA A 631 20.64 -27.00 22.41
CA ALA A 631 21.14 -27.30 21.08
C ALA A 631 21.26 -26.05 20.23
N ALA A 632 22.39 -25.82 19.56
CA ALA A 632 22.60 -24.66 18.69
C ALA A 632 21.57 -24.61 17.55
N SER A 633 21.10 -25.76 17.06
CA SER A 633 20.07 -25.89 16.06
C SER A 633 18.72 -25.22 16.44
N CYS A 634 18.47 -24.95 17.73
CA CYS A 634 17.30 -24.17 18.16
C CYS A 634 17.30 -22.72 17.69
N TYR A 635 18.46 -22.18 17.33
CA TYR A 635 18.67 -20.82 16.83
C TYR A 635 18.76 -20.77 15.30
N ASP A 636 18.78 -21.91 14.62
CA ASP A 636 18.67 -22.00 13.17
C ASP A 636 17.20 -21.81 12.76
N THR A 637 16.90 -20.63 12.28
CA THR A 637 15.54 -20.28 11.85
C THR A 637 15.46 -20.24 10.33
N LYS A 638 14.52 -20.96 9.76
CA LYS A 638 14.24 -21.00 8.29
C LYS A 638 13.77 -19.66 7.70
N SER A 639 13.42 -18.68 8.49
CA SER A 639 13.02 -17.35 8.07
C SER A 639 14.14 -16.34 8.42
N ASN A 640 14.35 -15.35 7.55
CA ASN A 640 15.28 -14.22 7.77
C ASN A 640 14.86 -13.32 8.97
N ARG A 641 14.46 -13.91 10.08
CA ARG A 641 14.15 -13.17 11.30
C ARG A 641 15.44 -12.67 11.91
N LYS A 642 15.64 -11.37 11.82
CA LYS A 642 16.82 -10.70 12.40
C LYS A 642 16.80 -10.66 13.93
N ARG A 643 15.67 -10.87 14.59
CA ARG A 643 15.48 -10.80 16.05
C ARG A 643 14.62 -11.96 16.55
N LEU A 644 15.09 -12.65 17.58
CA LEU A 644 14.36 -13.72 18.28
C LEU A 644 14.14 -13.33 19.74
N THR A 645 12.90 -13.24 20.16
CA THR A 645 12.51 -13.05 21.56
C THR A 645 12.47 -14.41 22.28
N GLY A 646 12.67 -14.40 23.60
CA GLY A 646 12.75 -15.65 24.39
C GLY A 646 13.93 -16.53 23.97
N ALA A 647 15.08 -15.90 23.77
CA ALA A 647 16.30 -16.57 23.34
C ALA A 647 16.91 -17.49 24.44
N TYR A 648 16.60 -17.22 25.68
CA TYR A 648 16.94 -18.03 26.84
C TYR A 648 15.92 -17.77 27.97
N SER A 649 16.04 -18.47 29.13
CA SER A 649 15.09 -18.37 30.24
C SER A 649 15.11 -17.00 30.93
N ASP A 650 13.94 -16.44 31.17
CA ASP A 650 13.70 -15.16 31.86
C ASP A 650 13.59 -15.27 33.40
N LYS A 651 13.77 -16.49 33.97
CA LYS A 651 13.53 -16.76 35.40
C LYS A 651 14.67 -16.32 36.29
N SER A 652 15.86 -16.06 35.74
CA SER A 652 17.01 -15.57 36.48
C SER A 652 17.98 -14.89 35.51
N PRO A 653 18.69 -13.83 35.90
CA PRO A 653 19.71 -13.22 35.06
C PRO A 653 20.74 -14.23 34.59
N VAL A 654 21.14 -14.16 33.32
CA VAL A 654 22.25 -14.98 32.79
C VAL A 654 23.56 -14.33 33.16
N ARG A 655 24.54 -15.15 33.58
CA ARG A 655 25.91 -14.73 33.97
C ARG A 655 26.95 -15.11 32.95
N ALA A 656 26.70 -16.17 32.20
CA ALA A 656 27.56 -16.56 31.10
C ALA A 656 26.78 -17.28 30.03
N ILE A 657 27.15 -17.03 28.77
CA ILE A 657 26.71 -17.77 27.58
C ILE A 657 27.97 -18.28 26.90
N ILE A 658 28.10 -19.59 26.80
CA ILE A 658 29.33 -20.26 26.32
C ILE A 658 28.98 -21.15 25.13
N ASP A 659 29.71 -20.99 24.05
CA ASP A 659 29.63 -21.87 22.89
C ASP A 659 30.32 -23.21 23.19
N LEU A 660 29.60 -24.30 22.96
CA LEU A 660 30.04 -25.67 23.21
C LEU A 660 30.01 -26.50 21.91
N PRO A 661 31.00 -26.37 21.03
CA PRO A 661 31.14 -27.28 19.90
C PRO A 661 31.40 -28.71 20.36
N GLU A 662 32.03 -28.88 21.52
CA GLU A 662 32.33 -30.15 22.19
C GLU A 662 32.14 -30.03 23.70
N GLU A 663 32.18 -31.18 24.39
CA GLU A 663 32.06 -31.22 25.87
C GLU A 663 33.27 -30.60 26.57
N LYS A 664 33.03 -29.69 27.52
CA LYS A 664 34.06 -28.93 28.23
C LYS A 664 33.88 -28.99 29.75
N GLN A 665 34.93 -28.63 30.48
CA GLN A 665 34.84 -28.36 31.90
C GLN A 665 34.60 -26.87 32.13
N ILE A 666 33.61 -26.56 32.95
CA ILE A 666 33.18 -25.20 33.26
C ILE A 666 33.41 -24.91 34.73
N VAL A 667 34.01 -23.77 34.98
CA VAL A 667 34.21 -23.20 36.32
C VAL A 667 33.09 -22.21 36.59
N VAL A 668 32.34 -22.40 37.67
CA VAL A 668 31.33 -21.46 38.17
C VAL A 668 31.86 -20.86 39.47
N ARG A 669 31.81 -19.53 39.57
CA ARG A 669 32.20 -18.80 40.81
C ARG A 669 30.95 -18.13 41.40
N ALA A 670 30.81 -18.22 42.72
CA ALA A 670 29.74 -17.61 43.48
C ALA A 670 30.26 -16.45 44.34
N SER A 671 29.37 -15.53 44.67
CA SER A 671 29.64 -14.32 45.46
C SER A 671 30.12 -14.59 46.90
N ASP A 672 29.99 -15.82 47.38
CA ASP A 672 30.49 -16.25 48.66
C ASP A 672 31.93 -16.79 48.58
N GLY A 673 32.62 -16.55 47.46
CA GLY A 673 34.00 -16.96 47.23
C GLY A 673 34.21 -18.45 46.92
N ARG A 674 33.18 -19.20 46.61
CA ARG A 674 33.26 -20.61 46.21
C ARG A 674 33.37 -20.73 44.68
N ALA A 675 34.10 -21.77 44.29
CA ALA A 675 34.14 -22.23 42.90
C ALA A 675 33.69 -23.69 42.79
N LEU A 676 33.11 -24.02 41.67
CA LEU A 676 32.72 -25.37 41.30
C LEU A 676 33.16 -25.63 39.86
N ILE A 677 33.75 -26.80 39.62
CA ILE A 677 34.09 -27.28 38.29
C ILE A 677 33.17 -28.47 37.96
N PHE A 678 32.50 -28.41 36.83
CA PHE A 678 31.69 -29.52 36.34
C PHE A 678 31.89 -29.75 34.84
N SER A 679 31.69 -30.99 34.41
CA SER A 679 31.70 -31.31 32.98
C SER A 679 30.35 -31.05 32.35
N THR A 680 30.29 -30.42 31.18
CA THR A 680 29.03 -30.19 30.43
C THR A 680 28.36 -31.48 29.99
N ALA A 681 29.12 -32.60 29.94
CA ALA A 681 28.56 -33.94 29.69
C ALA A 681 27.54 -34.40 30.76
N GLN A 682 27.57 -33.82 31.97
CA GLN A 682 26.61 -34.08 33.03
C GLN A 682 25.26 -33.43 32.81
N LEU A 683 25.16 -32.55 31.82
CA LEU A 683 23.93 -31.82 31.49
C LEU A 683 23.24 -32.40 30.28
N ALA A 684 21.95 -32.72 30.41
CA ALA A 684 21.15 -33.13 29.26
C ALA A 684 20.90 -31.96 28.32
N VAL A 685 21.05 -32.19 27.02
CA VAL A 685 20.75 -31.19 25.98
C VAL A 685 19.25 -30.91 25.93
N LYS A 686 18.87 -29.64 25.86
CA LYS A 686 17.51 -29.18 25.70
C LYS A 686 17.25 -28.66 24.28
N THR A 687 16.06 -28.93 23.77
CA THR A 687 15.62 -28.49 22.45
C THR A 687 14.69 -27.27 22.49
N THR A 688 14.52 -26.68 23.68
CA THR A 688 13.70 -25.49 23.91
C THR A 688 14.58 -24.37 24.42
N ARG A 689 14.60 -23.23 23.72
CA ARG A 689 15.43 -22.05 24.06
C ARG A 689 15.19 -21.51 25.47
N SER A 690 13.91 -21.40 25.89
CA SER A 690 13.52 -20.87 27.20
C SER A 690 13.67 -21.86 28.37
N ALA A 691 14.40 -22.98 28.21
CA ALA A 691 14.61 -23.97 29.25
C ALA A 691 15.34 -23.37 30.44
N GLN A 692 14.80 -23.56 31.65
CA GLN A 692 15.40 -23.05 32.91
C GLN A 692 16.67 -23.78 33.32
N GLY A 693 16.99 -24.91 32.68
CA GLY A 693 18.10 -25.75 33.04
C GLY A 693 17.96 -26.51 34.35
N VAL A 694 19.03 -27.08 34.81
CA VAL A 694 19.12 -27.85 36.06
C VAL A 694 20.08 -27.13 37.05
N ALA A 695 19.88 -27.34 38.34
CA ALA A 695 20.78 -26.82 39.35
C ALA A 695 22.16 -27.46 39.19
N VAL A 696 23.19 -26.66 39.02
CA VAL A 696 24.60 -27.12 38.99
C VAL A 696 25.34 -26.75 40.26
N MET A 697 25.06 -25.57 40.83
CA MET A 697 25.65 -25.12 42.07
C MET A 697 24.61 -24.90 43.16
N SER A 698 24.74 -25.54 44.31
CA SER A 698 23.93 -25.33 45.50
C SER A 698 24.39 -24.06 46.23
N LEU A 699 23.73 -22.94 45.97
CA LEU A 699 24.06 -21.65 46.55
C LEU A 699 23.62 -21.55 48.03
N LYS A 700 24.42 -20.90 48.86
CA LYS A 700 24.01 -20.53 50.21
C LYS A 700 23.03 -19.36 50.22
N ARG A 701 22.35 -19.15 51.34
CA ARG A 701 21.38 -18.03 51.47
C ARG A 701 22.05 -16.70 51.16
N LYS A 702 21.54 -15.96 50.21
CA LYS A 702 22.00 -14.68 49.64
C LYS A 702 23.24 -14.79 48.69
N ALA A 703 23.82 -15.97 48.45
CA ALA A 703 24.87 -16.12 47.47
C ALA A 703 24.28 -16.25 46.05
N VAL A 704 24.94 -15.68 45.07
CA VAL A 704 24.62 -15.73 43.64
C VAL A 704 25.83 -16.19 42.83
N VAL A 705 25.58 -16.72 41.64
CA VAL A 705 26.64 -16.95 40.67
C VAL A 705 27.09 -15.60 40.11
N GLU A 706 28.38 -15.29 40.20
CA GLU A 706 28.97 -14.08 39.63
C GLU A 706 29.51 -14.29 38.25
N SER A 707 30.16 -15.43 37.98
CA SER A 707 30.77 -15.73 36.69
C SER A 707 30.83 -17.22 36.40
N ALA A 708 30.87 -17.54 35.10
CA ALA A 708 31.22 -18.88 34.65
C ALA A 708 32.10 -18.77 33.38
N ALA A 709 33.09 -19.65 33.29
CA ALA A 709 34.02 -19.72 32.17
C ALA A 709 34.53 -21.14 31.95
N GLU A 710 35.03 -21.42 30.77
CA GLU A 710 35.76 -22.65 30.49
C GLU A 710 36.98 -22.76 31.39
N LEU A 711 37.32 -23.94 31.90
CA LEU A 711 38.44 -24.17 32.81
C LEU A 711 39.76 -23.63 32.22
N GLU A 712 39.97 -23.85 30.94
CA GLU A 712 41.18 -23.41 30.21
C GLU A 712 41.39 -21.89 30.21
N LYS A 713 40.28 -21.14 30.37
CA LYS A 713 40.30 -19.65 30.44
C LYS A 713 40.39 -19.13 31.88
N THR A 714 40.61 -20.01 32.85
CA THR A 714 40.69 -19.64 34.27
C THR A 714 42.06 -19.96 34.82
N ALA A 715 42.46 -19.24 35.88
CA ALA A 715 43.76 -19.45 36.55
C ALA A 715 43.68 -20.55 37.63
N ILE A 716 42.68 -21.43 37.64
CA ILE A 716 42.57 -22.50 38.65
C ILE A 716 43.52 -23.61 38.34
N THR A 717 44.46 -23.87 39.30
CA THR A 717 45.48 -24.89 39.16
C THR A 717 45.08 -26.20 39.79
N ASN A 718 44.34 -26.22 40.91
CA ASN A 718 43.94 -27.42 41.64
C ASN A 718 42.53 -27.90 41.23
N VAL A 719 42.41 -28.48 40.04
CA VAL A 719 41.16 -28.94 39.44
C VAL A 719 40.41 -29.94 40.34
N GLY A 720 41.16 -30.87 40.98
CA GLY A 720 40.54 -31.95 41.78
C GLY A 720 39.76 -31.47 42.99
N ARG A 721 40.18 -30.35 43.58
CA ARG A 721 39.49 -29.75 44.75
C ARG A 721 38.10 -29.17 44.42
N TYR A 722 37.95 -28.62 43.26
CA TYR A 722 36.74 -27.91 42.85
C TYR A 722 35.81 -28.73 41.94
N SER A 723 36.29 -29.89 41.48
CA SER A 723 35.50 -30.76 40.58
C SER A 723 34.38 -31.48 41.30
N ALA A 724 33.17 -31.41 40.73
CA ALA A 724 31.97 -32.11 41.18
C ALA A 724 31.78 -33.44 40.42
N ARG A 725 31.61 -34.53 41.18
CA ARG A 725 31.24 -35.83 40.61
C ARG A 725 29.78 -35.97 40.30
N THR A 726 28.92 -35.24 41.06
CA THR A 726 27.46 -35.22 40.91
C THR A 726 26.94 -33.80 41.02
N LEU A 727 25.88 -33.46 40.30
CA LEU A 727 25.24 -32.16 40.35
C LEU A 727 23.83 -32.29 40.98
N PRO A 728 23.40 -31.28 41.79
CA PRO A 728 24.10 -30.05 42.15
C PRO A 728 25.12 -30.27 43.25
N ALA A 729 26.21 -29.45 43.27
CA ALA A 729 27.23 -29.46 44.30
C ALA A 729 27.46 -28.06 44.92
N ALA A 730 27.92 -28.01 46.20
CA ALA A 730 28.07 -26.74 46.90
C ALA A 730 29.34 -25.96 46.50
N GLY A 731 30.28 -26.57 45.78
CA GLY A 731 31.59 -25.99 45.48
C GLY A 731 32.48 -25.85 46.72
N ALA A 732 33.73 -25.43 46.54
CA ALA A 732 34.70 -25.20 47.58
C ALA A 732 35.16 -23.73 47.61
N LEU A 733 35.50 -23.20 48.79
CA LEU A 733 36.10 -21.87 48.88
C LEU A 733 37.41 -21.82 48.11
N VAL A 734 37.52 -20.80 47.29
CA VAL A 734 38.75 -20.56 46.48
C VAL A 734 39.87 -20.14 47.40
N ARG A 735 41.04 -20.79 47.25
CA ARG A 735 42.24 -20.42 47.97
C ARG A 735 43.15 -19.61 47.05
N PRO A 736 43.85 -18.59 47.58
CA PRO A 736 44.80 -17.80 46.79
C PRO A 736 45.89 -18.65 46.08
N GLU A 737 46.36 -19.71 46.70
CA GLU A 737 47.27 -20.65 46.13
C GLU A 737 46.74 -21.45 44.92
N ASP A 738 45.45 -21.62 44.81
CA ASP A 738 44.87 -22.37 43.75
C ASP A 738 44.50 -21.47 42.51
N ILE A 739 44.73 -20.13 42.57
CA ILE A 739 44.38 -19.18 41.53
C ILE A 739 45.60 -18.70 40.73
N GLY A 740 46.79 -19.19 41.01
CA GLY A 740 48.02 -18.78 40.33
C GLY A 740 48.47 -17.33 40.57
N GLU A 741 47.88 -16.61 41.52
CA GLU A 741 48.33 -15.31 42.00
C GLU A 741 49.55 -15.54 42.92
N THR A 742 50.66 -15.86 42.33
CA THR A 742 51.97 -15.68 43.01
C THR A 742 52.28 -14.19 42.94
N GLN A 743 51.94 -13.47 44.00
CA GLN A 743 52.42 -12.13 44.27
C GLN A 743 53.93 -12.18 44.20
N MET A 744 54.58 -11.62 43.17
CA MET A 744 55.96 -11.24 43.21
C MET A 744 56.09 -10.20 44.35
N LYS A 745 56.57 -10.62 45.51
CA LYS A 745 57.17 -9.72 46.49
C LYS A 745 58.43 -9.16 45.82
N LEU A 746 58.41 -7.91 45.44
CA LEU A 746 59.58 -7.10 45.25
C LEU A 746 60.14 -6.85 46.65
N ASP A 747 61.18 -7.62 47.02
CA ASP A 747 62.08 -7.23 48.08
C ASP A 747 62.89 -6.06 47.54
N ILE A 748 62.70 -4.86 48.10
CA ILE A 748 63.66 -3.77 48.10
C ILE A 748 64.30 -3.74 49.49
#